data_1dcfd853bc4740a5728fd49cc4ee8e23
#
_entry.id   1dcfd853bc4740a5728fd49cc4ee8e23
#
_cell.length_a   1.000
_cell.length_b   1.000
_cell.length_c   1.000
_cell.angle_alpha   90.00
_cell.angle_beta   90.00
_cell.angle_gamma   90.00
#
_symmetry.space_group_name_H-M   'P 1'
#
loop_
_entity.id
_entity.type
_entity.pdbx_description
1 polymer ?
#
loop_
_entity_poly.entity_id
_entity_poly.type
_entity_poly.pdbx_seq_one_letter_code
_entity_poly.pdbx_strand_id
1 'polypeptide(L)'
;MSVINILSPHVADMIAAGEVVERPASVIKELIENSVDAGAKNITVEIRRGGMSYIRVTDDGCGMSPEDAGIAFLRHATSKLQNEAGLECIGTMGFRGEALAAISSVSRIELFTRKAENEEGIRITLDGGDIQDMTPYGCPEGTTMIVRDLFYNTPARQKFMKSDRSEASACVAAALRCALARPDVSVRMIRDGEDEFFSPGDGRIDSCIYSLLGREETASMLQCSSSSENMKLSGYIASPSDCRGNRSHQFFFVNGRFIKSPLLQTALEQAYKNTLLTGRYPSCAIYLEVPFNAVDVNVHPAKTEVRFGSEKTVFDFLFHAVKFALEAEDRLSSAGFTAVSSFREKKAPVPAFAQEKTAAPENTARISSEKNLPDTEIPAAEQIHVSAPAAGYLSQMKLDLPPEQPKSPLKTVSFVQNSQVPEKFTHSADSPAAVEKNVENSVQNVETELIPPYNILGEAFRTYIIVEQNGEIILIDKHAAHERKIFNRLKKTAGTISSQMLLVPETIRLTDEEAELLENSGELLTELGFEIEPYGSRDYIVRGVPADMNPGDASAAIQEICGKLKTCAAPDPASARDEILHTVACKAAIKAGWDTSLPELEKIVVSVLSGEIKYCPHGRPVSAVITRSDLDKLFKRIL
;
A
#
# COMPACT_ATOMS: atom_id res chain seq x y z
N MET A 1 29.28 -50.87 -1.02
CA MET A 1 28.16 -50.43 -0.13
C MET A 1 27.32 -49.43 -0.90
N SER A 2 26.01 -49.56 -0.85
CA SER A 2 25.11 -48.58 -1.47
C SER A 2 25.27 -47.23 -0.74
N VAL A 3 25.46 -46.15 -1.48
CA VAL A 3 25.53 -44.75 -0.95
C VAL A 3 24.14 -44.17 -0.77
N ILE A 4 23.14 -44.76 -1.43
CA ILE A 4 21.75 -44.29 -1.39
C ILE A 4 21.01 -45.03 -0.27
N ASN A 5 20.46 -44.30 0.69
CA ASN A 5 19.65 -44.81 1.78
C ASN A 5 18.20 -44.32 1.65
N ILE A 6 17.27 -45.21 1.99
CA ILE A 6 15.84 -44.84 2.12
C ILE A 6 15.68 -44.12 3.47
N LEU A 7 15.16 -42.91 3.44
CA LEU A 7 14.87 -42.13 4.65
C LEU A 7 13.71 -42.77 5.44
N SER A 8 13.74 -42.59 6.76
CA SER A 8 12.56 -42.94 7.57
C SER A 8 11.37 -42.07 7.18
N PRO A 9 10.13 -42.57 7.29
CA PRO A 9 8.93 -41.78 6.96
C PRO A 9 8.91 -40.42 7.66
N HIS A 10 9.24 -40.39 8.96
CA HIS A 10 9.27 -39.15 9.73
C HIS A 10 10.28 -38.12 9.19
N VAL A 11 11.47 -38.51 8.78
CA VAL A 11 12.48 -37.62 8.17
C VAL A 11 12.03 -37.16 6.78
N ALA A 12 11.43 -38.07 6.00
CA ALA A 12 10.84 -37.70 4.70
C ALA A 12 9.69 -36.69 4.86
N ASP A 13 8.87 -36.82 5.93
CA ASP A 13 7.79 -35.90 6.26
C ASP A 13 8.32 -34.53 6.64
N MET A 14 9.36 -34.42 7.47
CA MET A 14 10.00 -33.16 7.81
C MET A 14 10.62 -32.44 6.60
N ILE A 15 11.18 -33.18 5.64
CA ILE A 15 11.74 -32.60 4.41
C ILE A 15 10.62 -32.05 3.54
N ALA A 16 9.56 -32.84 3.29
CA ALA A 16 8.43 -32.42 2.48
C ALA A 16 7.62 -31.29 3.15
N ALA A 17 7.51 -31.29 4.49
CA ALA A 17 6.94 -30.16 5.23
C ALA A 17 7.70 -28.86 4.91
N GLY A 18 8.98 -28.96 4.53
CA GLY A 18 9.77 -27.81 4.12
C GLY A 18 9.29 -27.09 2.88
N GLU A 19 8.67 -27.79 1.99
CA GLU A 19 8.16 -27.24 0.73
C GLU A 19 6.75 -26.68 0.86
N VAL A 20 5.97 -27.14 1.84
CA VAL A 20 4.57 -26.77 2.05
C VAL A 20 4.42 -25.72 3.15
N VAL A 21 5.16 -25.87 4.26
CA VAL A 21 5.10 -25.00 5.44
C VAL A 21 6.42 -24.25 5.60
N GLU A 22 6.52 -23.11 4.91
CA GLU A 22 7.72 -22.27 5.00
C GLU A 22 7.69 -21.38 6.25
N ARG A 23 6.50 -20.89 6.65
CA ARG A 23 6.29 -19.91 7.73
C ARG A 23 4.85 -19.99 8.28
N PRO A 24 4.55 -19.34 9.45
CA PRO A 24 3.21 -19.36 10.03
C PRO A 24 2.10 -18.93 9.08
N ALA A 25 2.35 -17.93 8.23
CA ALA A 25 1.39 -17.46 7.23
C ALA A 25 0.97 -18.55 6.22
N SER A 26 1.86 -19.53 5.92
CA SER A 26 1.52 -20.66 5.05
C SER A 26 0.53 -21.61 5.74
N VAL A 27 0.70 -21.83 7.06
CA VAL A 27 -0.24 -22.64 7.86
C VAL A 27 -1.64 -22.01 7.85
N ILE A 28 -1.73 -20.71 8.14
CA ILE A 28 -3.00 -19.97 8.15
C ILE A 28 -3.70 -20.07 6.80
N LYS A 29 -2.96 -19.84 5.70
CA LYS A 29 -3.50 -19.94 4.36
C LYS A 29 -4.10 -21.32 4.08
N GLU A 30 -3.36 -22.40 4.32
CA GLU A 30 -3.83 -23.75 4.05
C GLU A 30 -5.02 -24.14 4.96
N LEU A 31 -5.05 -23.70 6.23
CA LEU A 31 -6.18 -23.96 7.13
C LEU A 31 -7.44 -23.20 6.71
N ILE A 32 -7.33 -21.91 6.33
CA ILE A 32 -8.48 -21.13 5.82
C ILE A 32 -8.99 -21.75 4.50
N GLU A 33 -8.10 -22.13 3.57
CA GLU A 33 -8.48 -22.79 2.32
C GLU A 33 -9.23 -24.11 2.58
N ASN A 34 -8.81 -24.87 3.60
CA ASN A 34 -9.53 -26.09 3.99
C ASN A 34 -10.90 -25.79 4.58
N SER A 35 -11.05 -24.76 5.41
CA SER A 35 -12.34 -24.33 5.95
C SER A 35 -13.29 -23.85 4.85
N VAL A 36 -12.79 -23.11 3.86
CA VAL A 36 -13.55 -22.69 2.67
C VAL A 36 -14.01 -23.91 1.86
N ASP A 37 -13.12 -24.87 1.62
CA ASP A 37 -13.45 -26.12 0.90
C ASP A 37 -14.45 -27.00 1.69
N ALA A 38 -14.48 -26.89 3.03
CA ALA A 38 -15.49 -27.54 3.88
C ALA A 38 -16.85 -26.80 3.87
N GLY A 39 -16.98 -25.72 3.10
CA GLY A 39 -18.22 -24.97 2.97
C GLY A 39 -18.53 -24.02 4.13
N ALA A 40 -17.53 -23.69 4.93
CA ALA A 40 -17.67 -22.76 6.05
C ALA A 40 -18.22 -21.40 5.61
N LYS A 41 -19.05 -20.80 6.46
CA LYS A 41 -19.53 -19.43 6.30
C LYS A 41 -18.87 -18.46 7.29
N ASN A 42 -18.40 -18.97 8.41
CA ASN A 42 -17.73 -18.19 9.43
C ASN A 42 -16.40 -18.86 9.79
N ILE A 43 -15.31 -18.11 9.65
CA ILE A 43 -13.95 -18.56 9.97
C ILE A 43 -13.34 -17.57 10.97
N THR A 44 -12.86 -18.07 12.10
CA THR A 44 -12.12 -17.27 13.09
C THR A 44 -10.68 -17.76 13.15
N VAL A 45 -9.74 -16.85 12.96
CA VAL A 45 -8.30 -17.09 13.03
C VAL A 45 -7.73 -16.32 14.23
N GLU A 46 -7.04 -17.00 15.13
CA GLU A 46 -6.32 -16.37 16.26
C GLU A 46 -4.85 -16.77 16.23
N ILE A 47 -3.96 -15.78 16.39
CA ILE A 47 -2.52 -16.01 16.49
C ILE A 47 -1.93 -15.36 17.73
N ARG A 48 -0.81 -15.93 18.21
CA ARG A 48 0.01 -15.33 19.26
C ARG A 48 1.49 -15.46 18.90
N ARG A 49 2.27 -14.41 19.24
CA ARG A 49 3.70 -14.34 18.94
C ARG A 49 4.02 -14.66 17.49
N GLY A 50 3.39 -13.95 16.56
CA GLY A 50 3.60 -14.14 15.13
C GLY A 50 3.13 -15.48 14.57
N GLY A 51 2.30 -16.25 15.30
CA GLY A 51 1.88 -17.59 14.90
C GLY A 51 2.88 -18.70 15.24
N MET A 52 4.03 -18.37 15.84
CA MET A 52 5.04 -19.36 16.21
C MET A 52 4.62 -20.19 17.43
N SER A 53 4.01 -19.55 18.44
CA SER A 53 3.57 -20.23 19.65
C SER A 53 2.16 -20.77 19.54
N TYR A 54 1.29 -20.11 18.78
CA TYR A 54 -0.13 -20.44 18.73
C TYR A 54 -0.78 -19.94 17.47
N ILE A 55 -1.48 -20.84 16.76
CA ILE A 55 -2.43 -20.55 15.68
C ILE A 55 -3.69 -21.36 15.98
N ARG A 56 -4.85 -20.71 15.96
CA ARG A 56 -6.15 -21.37 16.02
C ARG A 56 -6.98 -20.95 14.82
N VAL A 57 -7.53 -21.92 14.11
CA VAL A 57 -8.53 -21.70 13.06
C VAL A 57 -9.78 -22.47 13.45
N THR A 58 -10.88 -21.77 13.54
CA THR A 58 -12.22 -22.32 13.86
C THR A 58 -13.17 -22.00 12.74
N ASP A 59 -13.87 -22.99 12.24
CA ASP A 59 -14.88 -22.87 11.19
C ASP A 59 -16.18 -23.59 11.54
N ASP A 60 -17.24 -23.20 10.85
CA ASP A 60 -18.57 -23.81 10.88
C ASP A 60 -18.87 -24.66 9.64
N GLY A 61 -17.82 -25.25 9.04
CA GLY A 61 -17.96 -26.13 7.87
C GLY A 61 -18.56 -27.50 8.19
N CYS A 62 -18.54 -28.41 7.24
CA CYS A 62 -19.17 -29.73 7.35
C CYS A 62 -18.54 -30.65 8.44
N GLY A 63 -17.39 -30.29 9.01
CA GLY A 63 -16.67 -31.11 9.95
C GLY A 63 -16.17 -32.45 9.37
N MET A 64 -15.62 -33.31 10.24
CA MET A 64 -15.11 -34.63 9.87
C MET A 64 -15.73 -35.72 10.74
N SER A 65 -15.89 -36.94 10.18
CA SER A 65 -16.21 -38.12 10.99
C SER A 65 -15.00 -38.56 11.82
N PRO A 66 -15.17 -39.34 12.89
CA PRO A 66 -14.03 -39.86 13.66
C PRO A 66 -13.04 -40.63 12.78
N GLU A 67 -13.53 -41.41 11.82
CA GLU A 67 -12.72 -42.17 10.88
C GLU A 67 -11.93 -41.24 9.96
N ASP A 68 -12.59 -40.22 9.34
CA ASP A 68 -11.95 -39.25 8.47
C ASP A 68 -10.89 -38.42 9.23
N ALA A 69 -11.20 -38.00 10.46
CA ALA A 69 -10.31 -37.22 11.30
C ALA A 69 -9.01 -37.99 11.65
N GLY A 70 -9.11 -39.32 11.84
CA GLY A 70 -7.96 -40.18 12.12
C GLY A 70 -7.02 -40.32 10.91
N ILE A 71 -7.53 -40.23 9.68
CA ILE A 71 -6.72 -40.36 8.46
C ILE A 71 -6.36 -39.02 7.82
N ALA A 72 -6.96 -37.90 8.26
CA ALA A 72 -6.75 -36.58 7.67
C ALA A 72 -5.30 -36.08 7.71
N PHE A 73 -4.50 -36.61 8.65
CA PHE A 73 -3.09 -36.27 8.82
C PHE A 73 -2.14 -37.23 8.08
N LEU A 74 -2.66 -38.23 7.39
CA LEU A 74 -1.85 -39.10 6.56
C LEU A 74 -1.51 -38.42 5.23
N ARG A 75 -0.33 -38.71 4.69
CA ARG A 75 0.07 -38.23 3.37
C ARG A 75 -0.86 -38.77 2.28
N HIS A 76 -1.14 -37.93 1.31
CA HIS A 76 -1.98 -38.25 0.16
C HIS A 76 -3.44 -38.58 0.54
N ALA A 77 -3.84 -38.30 1.79
CA ALA A 77 -5.24 -38.38 2.21
C ALA A 77 -5.98 -37.10 1.77
N THR A 78 -6.93 -37.24 0.86
CA THR A 78 -7.73 -36.13 0.36
C THR A 78 -9.14 -36.58 0.00
N SER A 79 -10.13 -35.78 0.36
CA SER A 79 -11.53 -35.91 -0.09
C SER A 79 -11.79 -35.21 -1.43
N LYS A 80 -10.80 -34.45 -1.95
CA LYS A 80 -10.99 -33.46 -3.02
C LYS A 80 -10.64 -33.98 -4.40
N LEU A 81 -9.86 -35.05 -4.50
CA LEU A 81 -9.49 -35.72 -5.75
C LEU A 81 -9.80 -37.21 -5.66
N GLN A 82 -10.58 -37.73 -6.60
CA GLN A 82 -10.94 -39.14 -6.66
C GLN A 82 -10.30 -39.89 -7.85
N ASN A 83 -9.90 -39.14 -8.91
CA ASN A 83 -9.35 -39.73 -10.13
C ASN A 83 -8.45 -38.73 -10.89
N GLU A 84 -7.76 -39.23 -11.92
CA GLU A 84 -6.84 -38.45 -12.76
C GLU A 84 -7.56 -37.29 -13.52
N ALA A 85 -8.81 -37.47 -13.91
CA ALA A 85 -9.59 -36.42 -14.58
C ALA A 85 -9.85 -35.20 -13.68
N GLY A 86 -9.85 -35.38 -12.36
CA GLY A 86 -9.94 -34.28 -11.39
C GLY A 86 -8.73 -33.35 -11.38
N LEU A 87 -7.56 -33.79 -11.89
CA LEU A 87 -6.36 -32.97 -12.01
C LEU A 87 -6.45 -31.94 -13.16
N GLU A 88 -7.27 -32.22 -14.17
CA GLU A 88 -7.46 -31.30 -15.31
C GLU A 88 -8.43 -30.15 -14.98
N CYS A 89 -9.29 -30.32 -13.95
CA CYS A 89 -10.31 -29.35 -13.55
C CYS A 89 -10.32 -29.14 -12.03
N ILE A 90 -9.28 -28.51 -11.48
CA ILE A 90 -9.16 -28.28 -10.03
C ILE A 90 -10.09 -27.14 -9.62
N GLY A 91 -11.28 -27.49 -9.10
CA GLY A 91 -12.27 -26.54 -8.59
C GLY A 91 -12.13 -26.21 -7.09
N THR A 92 -11.37 -27.00 -6.33
CA THR A 92 -11.14 -26.82 -4.89
C THR A 92 -9.88 -26.04 -4.60
N MET A 93 -9.79 -25.34 -3.44
CA MET A 93 -8.59 -24.59 -3.03
C MET A 93 -7.42 -25.52 -2.68
N GLY A 94 -7.65 -26.62 -1.98
CA GLY A 94 -6.68 -27.67 -1.70
C GLY A 94 -6.91 -28.90 -2.57
N PHE A 95 -5.88 -29.68 -2.93
CA PHE A 95 -6.02 -30.91 -3.70
C PHE A 95 -4.94 -31.97 -3.43
N ARG A 96 -3.77 -31.61 -2.86
CA ARG A 96 -2.61 -32.52 -2.76
C ARG A 96 -2.69 -33.54 -1.61
N GLY A 97 -3.53 -33.28 -0.57
CA GLY A 97 -3.58 -34.14 0.62
C GLY A 97 -2.29 -34.20 1.44
N GLU A 98 -1.50 -33.14 1.44
CA GLU A 98 -0.19 -33.07 2.10
C GLU A 98 -0.11 -31.98 3.18
N ALA A 99 -1.00 -30.97 3.14
CA ALA A 99 -0.90 -29.78 4.00
C ALA A 99 -1.02 -30.14 5.49
N LEU A 100 -2.02 -30.93 5.88
CA LEU A 100 -2.23 -31.32 7.29
C LEU A 100 -1.12 -32.23 7.80
N ALA A 101 -0.64 -33.18 6.98
CA ALA A 101 0.50 -34.02 7.29
C ALA A 101 1.78 -33.18 7.49
N ALA A 102 2.02 -32.21 6.60
CA ALA A 102 3.15 -31.30 6.71
C ALA A 102 3.09 -30.41 7.96
N ILE A 103 1.94 -29.84 8.29
CA ILE A 103 1.75 -29.01 9.48
C ILE A 103 1.97 -29.84 10.74
N SER A 104 1.38 -31.03 10.82
CA SER A 104 1.48 -31.90 12.01
C SER A 104 2.91 -32.36 12.27
N SER A 105 3.69 -32.64 11.21
CA SER A 105 5.07 -33.13 11.36
C SER A 105 6.03 -32.09 11.97
N VAL A 106 5.70 -30.80 11.94
CA VAL A 106 6.55 -29.71 12.44
C VAL A 106 5.92 -28.92 13.61
N SER A 107 4.83 -29.44 14.19
CA SER A 107 4.10 -28.74 15.25
C SER A 107 3.38 -29.71 16.20
N ARG A 108 2.75 -29.17 17.24
CA ARG A 108 1.79 -29.87 18.09
C ARG A 108 0.40 -29.42 17.72
N ILE A 109 -0.51 -30.38 17.47
CA ILE A 109 -1.87 -30.09 17.01
C ILE A 109 -2.90 -30.60 18.01
N GLU A 110 -3.93 -29.78 18.23
CA GLU A 110 -5.20 -30.20 18.81
C GLU A 110 -6.29 -29.94 17.76
N LEU A 111 -6.97 -31.00 17.34
CA LEU A 111 -8.11 -30.96 16.45
C LEU A 111 -9.38 -31.25 17.22
N PHE A 112 -10.40 -30.44 17.02
CA PHE A 112 -11.78 -30.66 17.47
C PHE A 112 -12.69 -30.59 16.24
N THR A 113 -13.47 -31.64 15.99
CA THR A 113 -14.34 -31.63 14.81
C THR A 113 -15.60 -32.46 15.05
N ARG A 114 -16.71 -32.03 14.43
CA ARG A 114 -17.99 -32.71 14.48
C ARG A 114 -18.77 -32.47 13.20
N LYS A 115 -19.33 -33.52 12.63
CA LYS A 115 -20.34 -33.40 11.55
C LYS A 115 -21.70 -33.08 12.16
N ALA A 116 -22.55 -32.36 11.42
CA ALA A 116 -23.92 -32.02 11.85
C ALA A 116 -24.76 -33.26 12.22
N GLU A 117 -24.54 -34.38 11.53
CA GLU A 117 -25.27 -35.64 11.71
C GLU A 117 -24.88 -36.38 13.01
N ASN A 118 -23.74 -36.06 13.60
CA ASN A 118 -23.18 -36.73 14.79
C ASN A 118 -23.55 -35.97 16.08
N GLU A 119 -23.99 -36.70 17.09
CA GLU A 119 -24.28 -36.12 18.42
C GLU A 119 -23.00 -35.70 19.15
N GLU A 120 -21.93 -36.49 18.99
CA GLU A 120 -20.65 -36.26 19.62
C GLU A 120 -19.58 -35.93 18.57
N GLY A 121 -18.69 -35.02 18.90
CA GLY A 121 -17.50 -34.75 18.14
C GLY A 121 -16.30 -35.55 18.65
N ILE A 122 -15.14 -35.25 18.07
CA ILE A 122 -13.89 -35.89 18.42
C ILE A 122 -12.81 -34.88 18.70
N ARG A 123 -11.94 -35.17 19.67
CA ARG A 123 -10.68 -34.47 19.93
C ARG A 123 -9.53 -35.39 19.54
N ILE A 124 -8.59 -34.87 18.76
CA ILE A 124 -7.34 -35.55 18.42
C ILE A 124 -6.17 -34.67 18.83
N THR A 125 -5.16 -35.23 19.47
CA THR A 125 -3.90 -34.55 19.77
C THR A 125 -2.76 -35.23 19.04
N LEU A 126 -1.90 -34.41 18.39
CA LEU A 126 -0.72 -34.90 17.67
C LEU A 126 0.53 -34.17 18.18
N ASP A 127 1.64 -34.88 18.20
CA ASP A 127 2.98 -34.34 18.48
C ASP A 127 3.94 -34.83 17.39
N GLY A 128 4.44 -33.90 16.56
CA GLY A 128 5.37 -34.21 15.48
C GLY A 128 4.84 -35.16 14.41
N GLY A 129 3.53 -35.18 14.18
CA GLY A 129 2.84 -36.04 13.23
C GLY A 129 2.26 -37.33 13.81
N ASP A 130 2.66 -37.70 15.01
CA ASP A 130 2.18 -38.91 15.68
C ASP A 130 0.92 -38.60 16.52
N ILE A 131 -0.17 -39.37 16.34
CA ILE A 131 -1.38 -39.26 17.15
C ILE A 131 -1.08 -39.74 18.56
N GLN A 132 -1.25 -38.88 19.54
CA GLN A 132 -1.04 -39.16 20.97
C GLN A 132 -2.33 -39.60 21.65
N ASP A 133 -3.45 -38.96 21.31
CA ASP A 133 -4.75 -39.24 21.91
C ASP A 133 -5.88 -38.96 20.91
N MET A 134 -6.95 -39.77 21.01
CA MET A 134 -8.15 -39.64 20.19
C MET A 134 -9.37 -40.01 21.05
N THR A 135 -10.12 -39.02 21.45
CA THR A 135 -11.21 -39.17 22.41
C THR A 135 -12.49 -38.48 21.95
N PRO A 136 -13.69 -39.05 22.24
CA PRO A 136 -14.95 -38.36 22.06
C PRO A 136 -14.95 -37.04 22.83
N TYR A 137 -15.46 -35.96 22.22
CA TYR A 137 -15.46 -34.62 22.81
C TYR A 137 -16.67 -33.82 22.36
N GLY A 138 -17.35 -33.15 23.30
CA GLY A 138 -18.46 -32.27 22.97
C GLY A 138 -17.95 -30.97 22.35
N CYS A 139 -18.17 -30.79 21.04
CA CYS A 139 -17.79 -29.57 20.32
C CYS A 139 -18.92 -29.14 19.37
N PRO A 140 -18.95 -27.84 18.96
CA PRO A 140 -19.86 -27.36 17.91
C PRO A 140 -19.64 -28.09 16.59
N GLU A 141 -20.61 -27.99 15.70
CA GLU A 141 -20.44 -28.37 14.30
C GLU A 141 -19.32 -27.59 13.64
N GLY A 142 -18.56 -28.24 12.71
CA GLY A 142 -17.42 -27.66 12.04
C GLY A 142 -16.10 -28.20 12.57
N THR A 143 -15.04 -27.41 12.40
CA THR A 143 -13.68 -27.79 12.78
C THR A 143 -12.97 -26.68 13.52
N THR A 144 -12.28 -27.03 14.62
CA THR A 144 -11.31 -26.17 15.28
C THR A 144 -9.95 -26.85 15.27
N MET A 145 -8.98 -26.20 14.67
CA MET A 145 -7.60 -26.67 14.65
C MET A 145 -6.71 -25.68 15.41
N ILE A 146 -5.97 -26.19 16.40
CA ILE A 146 -5.00 -25.44 17.18
C ILE A 146 -3.61 -26.01 16.87
N VAL A 147 -2.72 -25.16 16.36
CA VAL A 147 -1.33 -25.47 16.08
C VAL A 147 -0.48 -24.73 17.11
N ARG A 148 0.35 -25.48 17.84
CA ARG A 148 1.24 -24.95 18.87
C ARG A 148 2.69 -25.24 18.54
N ASP A 149 3.58 -24.38 19.00
CA ASP A 149 5.03 -24.56 18.99
C ASP A 149 5.55 -24.91 17.58
N LEU A 150 5.15 -24.14 16.56
CA LEU A 150 5.53 -24.36 15.18
C LEU A 150 7.06 -24.39 15.04
N PHE A 151 7.59 -25.40 14.35
CA PHE A 151 9.03 -25.66 14.15
C PHE A 151 9.83 -26.03 15.41
N TYR A 152 9.18 -26.47 16.51
CA TYR A 152 9.87 -26.86 17.73
C TYR A 152 10.91 -27.99 17.49
N ASN A 153 10.65 -28.89 16.55
CA ASN A 153 11.53 -30.01 16.17
C ASN A 153 12.43 -29.71 14.95
N THR A 154 12.36 -28.49 14.41
CA THR A 154 13.16 -28.05 13.26
C THR A 154 13.90 -26.72 13.57
N PRO A 155 14.91 -26.74 14.48
CA PRO A 155 15.56 -25.54 15.00
C PRO A 155 16.29 -24.73 13.92
N ALA A 156 16.76 -25.38 12.84
CA ALA A 156 17.33 -24.68 11.70
C ALA A 156 16.32 -23.73 11.05
N ARG A 157 15.07 -24.20 10.85
CA ARG A 157 13.99 -23.40 10.27
C ARG A 157 13.55 -22.29 11.20
N GLN A 158 13.44 -22.57 12.51
CA GLN A 158 13.09 -21.58 13.51
C GLN A 158 14.05 -20.37 13.49
N LYS A 159 15.36 -20.60 13.23
CA LYS A 159 16.37 -19.54 13.11
C LYS A 159 16.20 -18.64 11.87
N PHE A 160 15.50 -19.10 10.83
CA PHE A 160 15.23 -18.29 9.64
C PHE A 160 13.94 -17.48 9.74
N MET A 161 13.18 -17.64 10.83
CA MET A 161 11.98 -16.80 11.05
C MET A 161 12.39 -15.38 11.38
N LYS A 162 11.57 -14.45 10.89
CA LYS A 162 11.73 -13.03 11.19
C LYS A 162 11.25 -12.73 12.62
N SER A 163 11.18 -11.46 12.98
CA SER A 163 10.60 -11.02 14.25
C SER A 163 9.14 -11.46 14.40
N ASP A 164 8.67 -11.64 15.65
CA ASP A 164 7.26 -11.99 15.94
C ASP A 164 6.30 -11.00 15.28
N ARG A 165 6.65 -9.71 15.20
CA ARG A 165 5.87 -8.67 14.54
C ARG A 165 5.79 -8.88 13.02
N SER A 166 6.92 -9.19 12.37
CA SER A 166 6.97 -9.45 10.93
C SER A 166 6.20 -10.71 10.54
N GLU A 167 6.33 -11.79 11.34
CA GLU A 167 5.57 -13.01 11.10
C GLU A 167 4.08 -12.81 11.33
N ALA A 168 3.68 -12.03 12.38
CA ALA A 168 2.28 -11.65 12.60
C ALA A 168 1.71 -10.88 11.40
N SER A 169 2.44 -9.89 10.89
CA SER A 169 2.02 -9.12 9.70
C SER A 169 1.82 -10.01 8.47
N ALA A 170 2.71 -10.97 8.27
CA ALA A 170 2.57 -11.93 7.17
C ALA A 170 1.33 -12.83 7.35
N CYS A 171 1.02 -13.22 8.59
CA CYS A 171 -0.17 -13.99 8.94
C CYS A 171 -1.45 -13.19 8.66
N VAL A 172 -1.52 -11.95 9.13
CA VAL A 172 -2.64 -11.04 8.89
C VAL A 172 -2.82 -10.81 7.38
N ALA A 173 -1.74 -10.55 6.64
CA ALA A 173 -1.80 -10.38 5.19
C ALA A 173 -2.26 -11.64 4.45
N ALA A 174 -1.93 -12.84 4.93
CA ALA A 174 -2.41 -14.10 4.35
C ALA A 174 -3.91 -14.26 4.59
N ALA A 175 -4.39 -14.05 5.82
CA ALA A 175 -5.80 -14.12 6.18
C ALA A 175 -6.63 -13.07 5.42
N LEU A 176 -6.12 -11.82 5.27
CA LEU A 176 -6.75 -10.76 4.51
C LEU A 176 -6.94 -11.14 3.03
N ARG A 177 -5.92 -11.73 2.40
CA ARG A 177 -6.03 -12.21 1.00
C ARG A 177 -7.05 -13.32 0.85
N CYS A 178 -7.14 -14.23 1.82
CA CYS A 178 -8.16 -15.28 1.81
C CYS A 178 -9.58 -14.69 1.99
N ALA A 179 -9.74 -13.71 2.88
CA ALA A 179 -11.00 -13.01 3.08
C ALA A 179 -11.45 -12.24 1.82
N LEU A 180 -10.53 -11.51 1.18
CA LEU A 180 -10.80 -10.84 -0.10
C LEU A 180 -11.13 -11.83 -1.21
N ALA A 181 -10.49 -13.02 -1.24
CA ALA A 181 -10.76 -14.05 -2.25
C ALA A 181 -12.18 -14.60 -2.17
N ARG A 182 -12.81 -14.56 -0.99
CA ARG A 182 -14.13 -15.13 -0.70
C ARG A 182 -15.02 -14.14 0.07
N PRO A 183 -15.56 -13.12 -0.61
CA PRO A 183 -16.46 -12.15 0.02
C PRO A 183 -17.73 -12.76 0.62
N ASP A 184 -18.07 -14.00 0.22
CA ASP A 184 -19.20 -14.78 0.71
C ASP A 184 -18.93 -15.54 2.02
N VAL A 185 -17.72 -15.42 2.57
CA VAL A 185 -17.28 -16.04 3.83
C VAL A 185 -16.87 -14.96 4.81
N SER A 186 -17.42 -15.01 6.02
CA SER A 186 -17.02 -14.14 7.12
C SER A 186 -15.69 -14.62 7.70
N VAL A 187 -14.69 -13.74 7.74
CA VAL A 187 -13.37 -14.02 8.31
C VAL A 187 -13.06 -13.01 9.41
N ARG A 188 -12.79 -13.50 10.62
CA ARG A 188 -12.33 -12.72 11.77
C ARG A 188 -10.89 -13.07 12.08
N MET A 189 -10.03 -12.06 12.12
CA MET A 189 -8.62 -12.22 12.48
C MET A 189 -8.33 -11.59 13.84
N ILE A 190 -7.79 -12.38 14.76
CA ILE A 190 -7.43 -11.97 16.13
C ILE A 190 -5.91 -12.14 16.30
N ARG A 191 -5.23 -11.11 16.75
CA ARG A 191 -3.80 -11.11 17.01
C ARG A 191 -3.54 -10.72 18.45
N ASP A 192 -2.87 -11.60 19.19
CA ASP A 192 -2.50 -11.41 20.60
C ASP A 192 -3.67 -10.97 21.51
N GLY A 193 -4.91 -11.38 21.13
CA GLY A 193 -6.15 -11.10 21.87
C GLY A 193 -6.93 -9.88 21.37
N GLU A 194 -6.43 -9.14 20.40
CA GLU A 194 -7.08 -8.00 19.79
C GLU A 194 -7.60 -8.32 18.37
N ASP A 195 -8.75 -7.75 18.00
CA ASP A 195 -9.31 -7.89 16.66
C ASP A 195 -8.52 -7.05 15.67
N GLU A 196 -7.90 -7.68 14.68
CA GLU A 196 -7.19 -7.01 13.59
C GLU A 196 -8.13 -6.58 12.48
N PHE A 197 -9.00 -7.49 12.03
CA PHE A 197 -10.03 -7.20 11.04
C PHE A 197 -11.18 -8.20 11.12
N PHE A 198 -12.29 -7.79 10.51
CA PHE A 198 -13.49 -8.61 10.33
C PHE A 198 -14.06 -8.40 8.93
N SER A 199 -14.28 -9.50 8.19
CA SER A 199 -14.96 -9.51 6.89
C SER A 199 -16.40 -9.99 7.08
N PRO A 200 -17.42 -9.29 6.55
CA PRO A 200 -18.83 -9.57 6.86
C PRO A 200 -19.36 -10.87 6.27
N GLY A 201 -18.83 -11.37 5.16
CA GLY A 201 -19.30 -12.61 4.52
C GLY A 201 -20.65 -12.47 3.80
N ASP A 202 -21.03 -11.26 3.41
CA ASP A 202 -22.32 -10.95 2.77
C ASP A 202 -22.34 -11.17 1.25
N GLY A 203 -21.24 -11.65 0.67
CA GLY A 203 -21.08 -11.88 -0.77
C GLY A 203 -20.83 -10.61 -1.58
N ARG A 204 -20.73 -9.46 -0.94
CA ARG A 204 -20.51 -8.17 -1.60
C ARG A 204 -19.05 -7.79 -1.58
N ILE A 205 -18.47 -7.56 -2.75
CA ILE A 205 -17.06 -7.19 -2.90
C ILE A 205 -16.78 -5.81 -2.27
N ASP A 206 -17.67 -4.83 -2.46
CA ASP A 206 -17.53 -3.48 -1.91
C ASP A 206 -17.56 -3.47 -0.37
N SER A 207 -18.46 -4.22 0.23
CA SER A 207 -18.57 -4.39 1.67
C SER A 207 -17.29 -5.03 2.25
N CYS A 208 -16.79 -6.08 1.59
CA CYS A 208 -15.58 -6.78 1.97
C CYS A 208 -14.35 -5.85 1.89
N ILE A 209 -14.17 -5.13 0.77
CA ILE A 209 -13.06 -4.18 0.59
C ILE A 209 -13.14 -3.07 1.65
N TYR A 210 -14.32 -2.51 1.88
CA TYR A 210 -14.51 -1.46 2.90
C TYR A 210 -14.09 -1.93 4.30
N SER A 211 -14.47 -3.13 4.68
CA SER A 211 -14.16 -3.68 6.00
C SER A 211 -12.66 -3.99 6.16
N LEU A 212 -11.98 -4.40 5.09
CA LEU A 212 -10.60 -4.86 5.13
C LEU A 212 -9.56 -3.76 4.84
N LEU A 213 -9.85 -2.86 3.89
CA LEU A 213 -8.93 -1.79 3.48
C LEU A 213 -9.27 -0.43 4.11
N GLY A 214 -10.47 -0.30 4.68
CA GLY A 214 -10.92 0.90 5.37
C GLY A 214 -11.62 1.91 4.45
N ARG A 215 -12.25 2.91 5.10
CA ARG A 215 -13.12 3.91 4.45
C ARG A 215 -12.37 4.78 3.45
N GLU A 216 -11.18 5.24 3.80
CA GLU A 216 -10.43 6.20 3.00
C GLU A 216 -10.06 5.62 1.64
N GLU A 217 -9.53 4.40 1.61
CA GLU A 217 -9.11 3.74 0.38
C GLU A 217 -10.31 3.33 -0.49
N THR A 218 -11.41 2.91 0.14
CA THR A 218 -12.59 2.44 -0.59
C THR A 218 -13.42 3.58 -1.19
N ALA A 219 -13.44 4.76 -0.55
CA ALA A 219 -14.28 5.88 -0.97
C ALA A 219 -13.93 6.42 -2.36
N SER A 220 -12.70 6.24 -2.81
CA SER A 220 -12.18 6.70 -4.10
C SER A 220 -12.07 5.58 -5.14
N MET A 221 -12.46 4.33 -4.79
CA MET A 221 -12.38 3.20 -5.71
C MET A 221 -13.50 3.22 -6.75
N LEU A 222 -13.12 2.94 -7.99
CA LEU A 222 -14.00 2.83 -9.15
C LEU A 222 -14.35 1.37 -9.39
N GLN A 223 -15.62 1.11 -9.64
CA GLN A 223 -16.05 -0.23 -10.04
C GLN A 223 -15.56 -0.56 -11.45
N CYS A 224 -14.91 -1.71 -11.59
CA CYS A 224 -14.40 -2.23 -12.86
C CYS A 224 -15.09 -3.57 -13.15
N SER A 225 -15.82 -3.66 -14.26
CA SER A 225 -16.47 -4.89 -14.69
C SER A 225 -16.44 -5.03 -16.20
N SER A 226 -16.20 -6.26 -16.68
CA SER A 226 -16.23 -6.61 -18.10
C SER A 226 -16.59 -8.08 -18.24
N SER A 227 -17.24 -8.43 -19.34
CA SER A 227 -17.63 -9.83 -19.64
C SER A 227 -17.40 -10.11 -21.10
N SER A 228 -16.83 -11.28 -21.39
CA SER A 228 -16.70 -11.87 -22.73
C SER A 228 -17.29 -13.29 -22.71
N GLU A 229 -17.29 -13.98 -23.85
CA GLU A 229 -17.83 -15.37 -23.93
C GLU A 229 -17.13 -16.33 -22.97
N ASN A 230 -15.82 -16.16 -22.74
CA ASN A 230 -15.00 -17.09 -21.96
C ASN A 230 -14.35 -16.47 -20.71
N MET A 231 -14.55 -15.17 -20.46
CA MET A 231 -13.92 -14.51 -19.31
C MET A 231 -14.87 -13.49 -18.70
N LYS A 232 -14.84 -13.40 -17.37
CA LYS A 232 -15.58 -12.37 -16.64
C LYS A 232 -14.64 -11.70 -15.65
N LEU A 233 -14.70 -10.37 -15.62
CA LEU A 233 -13.94 -9.54 -14.72
C LEU A 233 -14.89 -8.71 -13.88
N SER A 234 -14.65 -8.68 -12.59
CA SER A 234 -15.32 -7.81 -11.64
C SER A 234 -14.33 -7.31 -10.62
N GLY A 235 -14.61 -6.18 -9.98
CA GLY A 235 -13.74 -5.66 -8.93
C GLY A 235 -13.73 -4.15 -8.83
N TYR A 236 -12.71 -3.65 -8.15
CA TYR A 236 -12.53 -2.23 -7.86
C TYR A 236 -11.08 -1.82 -8.09
N ILE A 237 -10.88 -0.62 -8.60
CA ILE A 237 -9.57 -0.02 -8.90
C ILE A 237 -9.53 1.38 -8.29
N ALA A 238 -8.35 1.83 -7.86
CA ALA A 238 -8.19 3.16 -7.28
C ALA A 238 -8.40 4.26 -8.33
N SER A 239 -8.98 5.40 -7.92
CA SER A 239 -8.92 6.62 -8.74
C SER A 239 -7.46 7.04 -8.96
N PRO A 240 -7.12 7.67 -10.11
CA PRO A 240 -5.76 8.15 -10.37
C PRO A 240 -5.21 9.10 -9.30
N SER A 241 -6.08 9.84 -8.59
CA SER A 241 -5.70 10.73 -7.48
C SER A 241 -5.18 10.00 -6.25
N ASP A 242 -5.65 8.76 -6.00
CA ASP A 242 -5.46 8.03 -4.73
C ASP A 242 -4.58 6.79 -4.88
N CYS A 243 -3.62 6.84 -5.78
CA CYS A 243 -2.67 5.78 -6.01
C CYS A 243 -1.53 5.78 -4.99
N ARG A 244 -1.04 4.60 -4.61
CA ARG A 244 -0.03 4.40 -3.56
C ARG A 244 1.40 4.46 -4.09
N GLY A 245 2.37 4.65 -3.17
CA GLY A 245 3.80 4.61 -3.49
C GLY A 245 4.36 3.19 -3.74
N ASN A 246 3.57 2.14 -3.48
CA ASN A 246 3.98 0.75 -3.66
C ASN A 246 2.85 -0.12 -4.19
N ARG A 247 3.16 -1.40 -4.53
CA ARG A 247 2.23 -2.39 -5.08
C ARG A 247 1.57 -3.29 -4.03
N SER A 248 1.64 -2.96 -2.74
CA SER A 248 1.17 -3.83 -1.65
C SER A 248 -0.33 -4.10 -1.70
N HIS A 249 -1.12 -3.17 -2.27
CA HIS A 249 -2.57 -3.25 -2.39
C HIS A 249 -3.04 -3.57 -3.81
N GLN A 250 -2.24 -4.30 -4.59
CA GLN A 250 -2.66 -4.89 -5.84
C GLN A 250 -3.08 -6.34 -5.61
N PHE A 251 -4.39 -6.58 -5.52
CA PHE A 251 -4.96 -7.91 -5.28
C PHE A 251 -5.61 -8.42 -6.57
N PHE A 252 -5.08 -9.54 -7.07
CA PHE A 252 -5.64 -10.23 -8.23
C PHE A 252 -6.11 -11.61 -7.81
N PHE A 253 -7.33 -11.95 -8.19
CA PHE A 253 -7.95 -13.24 -7.92
C PHE A 253 -8.33 -13.91 -9.23
N VAL A 254 -7.94 -15.17 -9.41
CA VAL A 254 -8.32 -15.99 -10.58
C VAL A 254 -9.07 -17.20 -10.06
N ASN A 255 -10.31 -17.36 -10.48
CA ASN A 255 -11.21 -18.42 -10.03
C ASN A 255 -11.24 -18.56 -8.49
N GLY A 256 -11.31 -17.40 -7.79
CA GLY A 256 -11.33 -17.33 -6.32
C GLY A 256 -9.97 -17.53 -5.63
N ARG A 257 -8.85 -17.65 -6.36
CA ARG A 257 -7.49 -17.79 -5.80
C ARG A 257 -6.72 -16.49 -5.91
N PHE A 258 -6.09 -16.06 -4.84
CA PHE A 258 -5.13 -14.97 -4.90
C PHE A 258 -3.90 -15.37 -5.70
N ILE A 259 -3.51 -14.55 -6.67
CA ILE A 259 -2.33 -14.78 -7.49
C ILE A 259 -1.43 -13.53 -7.54
N LYS A 260 -0.12 -13.79 -7.66
CA LYS A 260 0.89 -12.79 -8.01
C LYS A 260 1.23 -12.98 -9.48
N SER A 261 0.81 -12.06 -10.33
CA SER A 261 1.05 -12.14 -11.77
C SER A 261 1.65 -10.84 -12.28
N PRO A 262 2.93 -10.85 -12.72
CA PRO A 262 3.54 -9.69 -13.37
C PRO A 262 2.77 -9.26 -14.63
N LEU A 263 2.11 -10.20 -15.31
CA LEU A 263 1.27 -9.93 -16.47
C LEU A 263 0.10 -9.00 -16.11
N LEU A 264 -0.67 -9.37 -15.06
CA LEU A 264 -1.84 -8.60 -14.63
C LEU A 264 -1.43 -7.25 -14.03
N GLN A 265 -0.31 -7.21 -13.28
CA GLN A 265 0.25 -5.96 -12.76
C GLN A 265 0.60 -5.02 -13.91
N THR A 266 1.29 -5.52 -14.94
CA THR A 266 1.68 -4.71 -16.10
C THR A 266 0.45 -4.24 -16.89
N ALA A 267 -0.57 -5.07 -17.08
CA ALA A 267 -1.81 -4.69 -17.76
C ALA A 267 -2.55 -3.58 -17.01
N LEU A 268 -2.68 -3.70 -15.69
CA LEU A 268 -3.24 -2.67 -14.81
C LEU A 268 -2.47 -1.36 -14.95
N GLU A 269 -1.15 -1.39 -14.73
CA GLU A 269 -0.30 -0.19 -14.73
C GLU A 269 -0.25 0.48 -16.12
N GLN A 270 -0.28 -0.29 -17.20
CA GLN A 270 -0.36 0.27 -18.56
C GLN A 270 -1.69 0.98 -18.85
N ALA A 271 -2.81 0.50 -18.28
CA ALA A 271 -4.10 1.18 -18.44
C ALA A 271 -4.10 2.57 -17.79
N TYR A 272 -3.32 2.76 -16.73
CA TYR A 272 -3.12 4.05 -16.05
C TYR A 272 -2.00 4.90 -16.67
N LYS A 273 -1.36 4.45 -17.74
CA LYS A 273 -0.28 5.21 -18.39
C LYS A 273 -0.79 6.58 -18.82
N ASN A 274 -0.06 7.64 -18.48
CA ASN A 274 -0.36 9.06 -18.69
C ASN A 274 -1.39 9.67 -17.72
N THR A 275 -1.98 8.92 -16.80
CA THR A 275 -2.88 9.45 -15.76
C THR A 275 -2.22 9.47 -14.38
N LEU A 276 -1.21 8.62 -14.16
CA LEU A 276 -0.48 8.53 -12.90
C LEU A 276 0.77 9.41 -12.87
N LEU A 277 1.04 9.95 -11.70
CA LEU A 277 2.35 10.53 -11.39
C LEU A 277 3.40 9.41 -11.32
N THR A 278 4.62 9.73 -11.71
CA THR A 278 5.75 8.79 -11.67
C THR A 278 5.95 8.24 -10.24
N GLY A 279 6.12 6.93 -10.12
CA GLY A 279 6.30 6.26 -8.83
C GLY A 279 5.02 6.01 -8.03
N ARG A 280 3.85 6.16 -8.64
CA ARG A 280 2.56 5.77 -8.06
C ARG A 280 2.02 4.51 -8.71
N TYR A 281 1.36 3.69 -7.90
CA TYR A 281 0.78 2.41 -8.29
C TYR A 281 -0.69 2.35 -7.88
N PRO A 282 -1.59 1.95 -8.79
CA PRO A 282 -3.01 1.86 -8.45
C PRO A 282 -3.26 0.68 -7.52
N SER A 283 -4.01 0.91 -6.44
CA SER A 283 -4.60 -0.17 -5.63
C SER A 283 -5.73 -0.82 -6.41
N CYS A 284 -5.90 -2.13 -6.25
CA CYS A 284 -7.00 -2.85 -6.88
C CYS A 284 -7.38 -4.12 -6.12
N ALA A 285 -8.64 -4.53 -6.27
CA ALA A 285 -9.12 -5.88 -5.97
C ALA A 285 -9.89 -6.37 -7.20
N ILE A 286 -9.23 -7.16 -8.04
CA ILE A 286 -9.75 -7.63 -9.34
C ILE A 286 -9.96 -9.13 -9.30
N TYR A 287 -11.17 -9.55 -9.66
CA TYR A 287 -11.62 -10.94 -9.73
C TYR A 287 -11.80 -11.32 -11.19
N LEU A 288 -11.04 -12.31 -11.64
CA LEU A 288 -11.05 -12.83 -12.99
C LEU A 288 -11.58 -14.27 -12.96
N GLU A 289 -12.70 -14.49 -13.59
CA GLU A 289 -13.25 -15.82 -13.86
C GLU A 289 -12.84 -16.25 -15.26
N VAL A 290 -12.17 -17.39 -15.36
CA VAL A 290 -11.71 -17.98 -16.63
C VAL A 290 -12.03 -19.47 -16.63
N PRO A 291 -12.19 -20.11 -17.80
CA PRO A 291 -12.37 -21.56 -17.87
C PRO A 291 -11.18 -22.28 -17.22
N PHE A 292 -11.46 -23.31 -16.44
CA PHE A 292 -10.42 -24.05 -15.70
C PHE A 292 -9.35 -24.64 -16.62
N ASN A 293 -9.72 -25.05 -17.83
CA ASN A 293 -8.78 -25.56 -18.84
C ASN A 293 -7.91 -24.48 -19.51
N ALA A 294 -8.20 -23.19 -19.27
CA ALA A 294 -7.39 -22.08 -19.82
C ALA A 294 -6.32 -21.58 -18.85
N VAL A 295 -6.24 -22.17 -17.64
CA VAL A 295 -5.29 -21.77 -16.60
C VAL A 295 -4.65 -22.98 -15.94
N ASP A 296 -3.33 -23.05 -15.95
CA ASP A 296 -2.58 -23.98 -15.14
C ASP A 296 -2.24 -23.36 -13.79
N VAL A 297 -2.80 -23.93 -12.71
CA VAL A 297 -2.57 -23.50 -11.32
C VAL A 297 -1.50 -24.34 -10.59
N ASN A 298 -0.99 -25.39 -11.21
CA ASN A 298 0.00 -26.29 -10.61
C ASN A 298 1.44 -25.88 -10.97
N VAL A 299 1.75 -24.59 -10.89
CA VAL A 299 3.06 -24.03 -11.26
C VAL A 299 3.97 -23.88 -10.03
N HIS A 300 3.43 -23.51 -8.88
CA HIS A 300 4.20 -23.25 -7.66
C HIS A 300 3.57 -23.97 -6.45
N PRO A 301 4.36 -24.49 -5.48
CA PRO A 301 3.83 -25.16 -4.29
C PRO A 301 2.81 -24.32 -3.51
N ALA A 302 3.07 -23.02 -3.34
CA ALA A 302 2.17 -22.09 -2.67
C ALA A 302 0.95 -21.66 -3.52
N LYS A 303 0.82 -22.13 -4.77
CA LYS A 303 -0.28 -21.84 -5.69
C LYS A 303 -0.54 -20.33 -5.93
N THR A 304 0.47 -19.50 -5.74
CA THR A 304 0.38 -18.04 -5.91
C THR A 304 0.68 -17.59 -7.33
N GLU A 305 1.17 -18.50 -8.18
CA GLU A 305 1.48 -18.24 -9.58
C GLU A 305 0.64 -19.15 -10.48
N VAL A 306 0.21 -18.61 -11.61
CA VAL A 306 -0.57 -19.32 -12.62
C VAL A 306 -0.01 -19.06 -14.00
N ARG A 307 -0.19 -20.01 -14.91
CA ARG A 307 0.08 -19.84 -16.34
C ARG A 307 -1.22 -19.78 -17.11
N PHE A 308 -1.38 -18.76 -17.93
CA PHE A 308 -2.54 -18.62 -18.80
C PHE A 308 -2.25 -19.27 -20.16
N GLY A 309 -3.22 -19.98 -20.71
CA GLY A 309 -3.10 -20.57 -22.05
C GLY A 309 -2.92 -19.50 -23.15
N SER A 310 -3.48 -18.29 -22.96
CA SER A 310 -3.25 -17.12 -23.81
C SER A 310 -3.03 -15.87 -22.95
N GLU A 311 -1.76 -15.56 -22.68
CA GLU A 311 -1.38 -14.40 -21.87
C GLU A 311 -1.84 -13.08 -22.53
N LYS A 312 -1.75 -12.97 -23.85
CA LYS A 312 -2.16 -11.79 -24.59
C LYS A 312 -3.65 -11.50 -24.43
N THR A 313 -4.49 -12.52 -24.53
CA THR A 313 -5.94 -12.35 -24.41
C THR A 313 -6.34 -11.87 -23.02
N VAL A 314 -5.72 -12.42 -21.97
CA VAL A 314 -5.95 -12.02 -20.58
C VAL A 314 -5.44 -10.60 -20.33
N PHE A 315 -4.28 -10.26 -20.86
CA PHE A 315 -3.71 -8.92 -20.77
C PHE A 315 -4.63 -7.88 -21.42
N ASP A 316 -5.01 -8.09 -22.68
CA ASP A 316 -5.86 -7.18 -23.43
C ASP A 316 -7.24 -7.02 -22.76
N PHE A 317 -7.81 -8.11 -22.24
CA PHE A 317 -9.10 -8.09 -21.56
C PHE A 317 -9.06 -7.22 -20.30
N LEU A 318 -8.07 -7.43 -19.42
CA LEU A 318 -7.88 -6.62 -18.22
C LEU A 318 -7.58 -5.15 -18.56
N PHE A 319 -6.65 -4.92 -19.49
CA PHE A 319 -6.27 -3.57 -19.91
C PHE A 319 -7.47 -2.76 -20.38
N HIS A 320 -8.31 -3.33 -21.26
CA HIS A 320 -9.49 -2.63 -21.78
C HIS A 320 -10.58 -2.44 -20.72
N ALA A 321 -10.78 -3.39 -19.81
CA ALA A 321 -11.74 -3.26 -18.73
C ALA A 321 -11.36 -2.09 -17.78
N VAL A 322 -10.09 -2.02 -17.38
CA VAL A 322 -9.58 -0.95 -16.53
C VAL A 322 -9.63 0.40 -17.24
N LYS A 323 -9.21 0.46 -18.50
CA LYS A 323 -9.24 1.68 -19.29
C LYS A 323 -10.66 2.23 -19.47
N PHE A 324 -11.63 1.36 -19.72
CA PHE A 324 -13.04 1.74 -19.82
C PHE A 324 -13.59 2.32 -18.50
N ALA A 325 -13.21 1.71 -17.36
CA ALA A 325 -13.63 2.22 -16.05
C ALA A 325 -13.07 3.61 -15.76
N LEU A 326 -11.79 3.88 -16.12
CA LEU A 326 -11.17 5.20 -15.98
C LEU A 326 -11.81 6.24 -16.90
N GLU A 327 -12.10 5.91 -18.16
CA GLU A 327 -12.76 6.81 -19.12
C GLU A 327 -14.21 7.14 -18.70
N ALA A 328 -14.89 6.23 -18.02
CA ALA A 328 -16.23 6.49 -17.50
C ALA A 328 -16.23 7.53 -16.37
N GLU A 329 -15.22 7.51 -15.49
CA GLU A 329 -15.02 8.53 -14.46
C GLU A 329 -14.74 9.92 -15.07
N ASP A 330 -13.83 9.98 -16.04
CA ASP A 330 -13.50 11.24 -16.72
C ASP A 330 -14.72 11.88 -17.39
N ARG A 331 -15.62 11.09 -17.96
CA ARG A 331 -16.89 11.59 -18.54
C ARG A 331 -17.84 12.11 -17.49
N LEU A 332 -17.96 11.44 -16.35
CA LEU A 332 -18.83 11.89 -15.25
C LEU A 332 -18.31 13.17 -14.62
N SER A 333 -17.01 13.29 -14.40
CA SER A 333 -16.36 14.49 -13.87
C SER A 333 -16.47 15.68 -14.85
N SER A 334 -16.28 15.44 -16.14
CA SER A 334 -16.42 16.49 -17.18
C SER A 334 -17.88 16.94 -17.40
N ALA A 335 -18.85 16.03 -17.29
CA ALA A 335 -20.27 16.37 -17.36
C ALA A 335 -20.72 17.24 -16.18
N GLY A 336 -20.17 17.02 -14.98
CA GLY A 336 -20.37 17.88 -13.81
C GLY A 336 -19.87 19.31 -14.01
N PHE A 337 -18.70 19.47 -14.64
CA PHE A 337 -18.14 20.79 -14.97
C PHE A 337 -18.96 21.54 -16.02
N THR A 338 -19.50 20.84 -17.02
CA THR A 338 -20.35 21.46 -18.06
C THR A 338 -21.70 21.90 -17.49
N ALA A 339 -22.27 21.18 -16.55
CA ALA A 339 -23.50 21.56 -15.88
C ALA A 339 -23.34 22.81 -15.00
N VAL A 340 -22.19 23.00 -14.35
CA VAL A 340 -21.90 24.19 -13.54
C VAL A 340 -21.59 25.38 -14.43
N SER A 341 -20.97 25.23 -15.60
CA SER A 341 -20.70 26.31 -16.52
C SER A 341 -21.96 26.80 -17.23
N SER A 342 -22.93 25.93 -17.52
CA SER A 342 -24.19 26.30 -18.16
C SER A 342 -25.16 27.06 -17.23
N PHE A 343 -24.97 27.01 -15.90
CA PHE A 343 -25.74 27.80 -14.95
C PHE A 343 -25.22 29.24 -14.80
N ARG A 344 -24.05 29.60 -15.33
CA ARG A 344 -23.45 30.92 -15.19
C ARG A 344 -23.80 31.94 -16.30
N GLU A 345 -24.48 31.52 -17.37
CA GLU A 345 -24.76 32.40 -18.53
C GLU A 345 -26.24 32.78 -18.76
N LYS A 346 -27.16 32.55 -17.83
CA LYS A 346 -28.51 33.15 -17.89
C LYS A 346 -28.63 34.32 -16.93
N LYS A 347 -28.12 35.50 -17.36
CA LYS A 347 -28.59 36.79 -16.84
C LYS A 347 -30.07 36.94 -17.20
N ALA A 348 -30.93 36.79 -16.22
CA ALA A 348 -32.34 37.19 -16.34
C ALA A 348 -32.42 38.70 -16.48
N PRO A 349 -33.29 39.27 -17.38
CA PRO A 349 -33.50 40.69 -17.47
C PRO A 349 -34.24 41.19 -16.24
N VAL A 350 -33.77 42.30 -15.69
CA VAL A 350 -34.38 43.05 -14.59
C VAL A 350 -35.66 43.69 -15.11
N PRO A 351 -36.88 43.46 -14.52
CA PRO A 351 -38.03 44.32 -14.79
C PRO A 351 -38.00 45.53 -13.87
N ALA A 352 -38.26 46.68 -14.49
CA ALA A 352 -38.35 47.97 -13.84
C ALA A 352 -39.54 48.05 -12.88
N PHE A 353 -39.31 48.80 -11.81
CA PHE A 353 -40.32 49.22 -10.81
C PHE A 353 -41.51 49.93 -11.44
N ALA A 354 -42.72 49.50 -11.08
CA ALA A 354 -43.90 50.36 -11.04
C ALA A 354 -44.61 50.18 -9.69
N GLN A 355 -44.71 51.26 -8.94
CA GLN A 355 -45.50 51.34 -7.73
C GLN A 355 -46.98 51.45 -8.09
N GLU A 356 -47.88 50.75 -7.37
CA GLU A 356 -49.16 51.35 -6.87
C GLU A 356 -49.88 50.37 -5.94
N LYS A 357 -50.02 50.80 -4.73
CA LYS A 357 -51.11 51.03 -3.78
C LYS A 357 -52.28 50.05 -3.68
N THR A 358 -52.40 49.56 -2.44
CA THR A 358 -53.59 49.46 -1.57
C THR A 358 -54.82 48.65 -2.03
N ALA A 359 -55.17 47.59 -1.29
CA ALA A 359 -56.40 47.49 -0.45
C ALA A 359 -56.69 46.01 -0.13
N ALA A 360 -56.81 45.67 1.12
CA ALA A 360 -57.62 44.55 1.60
C ALA A 360 -59.09 45.04 1.60
N PRO A 361 -60.17 44.24 1.71
CA PRO A 361 -60.33 43.13 2.64
C PRO A 361 -61.22 41.93 2.16
N GLU A 362 -61.27 40.95 3.06
CA GLU A 362 -62.45 40.14 3.48
C GLU A 362 -63.15 39.09 2.56
N ASN A 363 -63.15 37.95 3.11
CA ASN A 363 -64.35 37.14 3.49
C ASN A 363 -64.88 36.04 2.56
N THR A 364 -65.00 34.94 3.21
CA THR A 364 -66.12 33.95 3.27
C THR A 364 -66.24 32.87 2.20
N ALA A 365 -66.16 31.72 2.75
CA ALA A 365 -67.18 30.66 2.86
C ALA A 365 -67.30 29.59 1.77
N ARG A 366 -67.08 28.44 2.27
CA ARG A 366 -67.98 27.25 2.30
C ARG A 366 -68.27 26.46 1.04
N ILE A 367 -68.18 25.16 1.32
CA ILE A 367 -69.08 24.03 1.06
C ILE A 367 -68.54 23.02 0.07
N SER A 368 -68.15 21.88 0.60
CA SER A 368 -68.74 20.52 0.71
C SER A 368 -68.82 19.74 -0.59
N SER A 369 -68.32 18.55 -0.59
CA SER A 369 -68.99 17.25 -0.39
C SER A 369 -68.05 16.13 -0.83
N GLU A 370 -67.78 15.25 0.04
CA GLU A 370 -68.28 13.87 0.14
C GLU A 370 -68.10 12.97 -1.12
N LYS A 371 -67.28 11.94 -1.03
CA LYS A 371 -67.76 10.56 -0.84
C LYS A 371 -66.68 9.50 -0.88
N ASN A 372 -66.72 8.72 0.19
CA ASN A 372 -66.64 7.26 0.30
C ASN A 372 -65.30 6.52 0.23
N LEU A 373 -64.93 6.08 1.43
CA LEU A 373 -64.15 4.87 1.78
C LEU A 373 -64.87 3.59 1.36
N PRO A 374 -64.17 2.45 1.28
CA PRO A 374 -64.33 1.51 2.39
C PRO A 374 -63.04 1.02 3.05
N ASP A 375 -63.22 0.71 4.33
CA ASP A 375 -62.32 0.15 5.31
C ASP A 375 -61.70 -1.18 4.90
N THR A 376 -60.42 -1.39 5.27
CA THR A 376 -59.93 -2.72 5.62
C THR A 376 -59.00 -2.59 6.82
N GLU A 377 -59.37 -3.34 7.84
CA GLU A 377 -58.75 -3.41 9.16
C GLU A 377 -57.32 -3.91 9.12
N ILE A 378 -56.43 -3.30 9.91
CA ILE A 378 -55.11 -3.81 10.28
C ILE A 378 -55.12 -4.12 11.78
N PRO A 379 -54.75 -5.33 12.20
CA PRO A 379 -54.72 -5.67 13.63
C PRO A 379 -53.54 -5.07 14.33
N ALA A 380 -53.73 -4.71 15.57
CA ALA A 380 -52.85 -4.10 16.51
C ALA A 380 -51.58 -4.94 16.77
N ALA A 381 -50.42 -4.32 16.68
CA ALA A 381 -49.14 -4.86 17.16
C ALA A 381 -48.91 -4.42 18.62
N GLU A 382 -48.62 -5.42 19.44
CA GLU A 382 -48.26 -5.30 20.85
C GLU A 382 -47.06 -4.38 21.07
N GLN A 383 -47.25 -3.48 22.02
CA GLN A 383 -46.19 -2.64 22.55
C GLN A 383 -45.32 -3.46 23.51
N ILE A 384 -44.07 -3.74 23.13
CA ILE A 384 -43.04 -4.25 24.06
C ILE A 384 -42.40 -3.04 24.75
N HIS A 385 -42.68 -2.89 26.03
CA HIS A 385 -42.00 -2.01 26.94
C HIS A 385 -40.56 -2.47 27.12
N VAL A 386 -39.57 -1.71 26.63
CA VAL A 386 -38.19 -1.81 27.05
C VAL A 386 -37.93 -0.71 28.07
N SER A 387 -37.79 -1.12 29.32
CA SER A 387 -37.38 -0.26 30.41
C SER A 387 -35.90 0.08 30.30
N ALA A 388 -35.61 1.38 30.25
CA ALA A 388 -34.24 1.93 30.37
C ALA A 388 -33.73 1.77 31.82
N PRO A 389 -32.47 1.38 32.02
CA PRO A 389 -31.85 1.52 33.33
C PRO A 389 -31.28 2.94 33.52
N ALA A 390 -31.45 3.39 34.74
CA ALA A 390 -31.24 4.70 35.28
C ALA A 390 -29.88 5.34 34.98
N ALA A 391 -29.93 6.61 34.69
CA ALA A 391 -28.84 7.58 34.86
C ALA A 391 -28.46 7.68 36.33
N GLY A 392 -27.21 7.41 36.66
CA GLY A 392 -26.67 7.60 37.96
C GLY A 392 -25.28 7.02 38.09
N TYR A 393 -24.28 7.82 37.68
CA TYR A 393 -22.89 7.80 38.18
C TYR A 393 -22.04 8.83 37.41
N LEU A 394 -22.37 10.12 37.57
CA LEU A 394 -21.48 11.23 37.17
C LEU A 394 -21.66 12.35 38.19
N SER A 395 -21.17 12.16 39.39
CA SER A 395 -20.87 13.24 40.32
C SER A 395 -19.87 12.70 41.34
N GLN A 396 -18.63 13.16 41.17
CA GLN A 396 -17.51 13.23 42.12
C GLN A 396 -16.19 12.78 41.46
N MET A 397 -15.67 13.65 40.63
CA MET A 397 -14.23 13.84 40.50
C MET A 397 -13.99 15.35 40.39
N LYS A 398 -13.68 15.96 41.52
CA LYS A 398 -13.10 17.30 41.61
C LYS A 398 -11.65 17.17 41.14
N LEU A 399 -11.32 17.77 40.01
CA LEU A 399 -9.94 18.09 39.66
C LEU A 399 -9.58 19.39 40.41
N ASP A 400 -8.64 19.28 41.33
CA ASP A 400 -7.94 20.44 41.91
C ASP A 400 -6.97 20.99 40.87
N LEU A 401 -7.31 22.18 40.35
CA LEU A 401 -6.41 23.01 39.54
C LEU A 401 -5.62 23.92 40.50
N PRO A 402 -4.29 24.07 40.34
CA PRO A 402 -3.51 25.06 41.11
C PRO A 402 -3.87 26.50 40.69
N PRO A 403 -3.73 27.48 41.58
CA PRO A 403 -4.19 28.85 41.32
C PRO A 403 -3.34 29.60 40.28
N GLU A 404 -4.02 30.30 39.40
CA GLU A 404 -3.43 31.23 38.42
C GLU A 404 -2.64 32.35 39.09
N GLN A 405 -1.40 32.56 38.67
CA GLN A 405 -0.63 33.75 38.98
C GLN A 405 -0.93 34.87 38.00
N PRO A 406 -0.92 36.15 38.44
CA PRO A 406 -1.38 37.27 37.64
C PRO A 406 -0.39 37.67 36.54
N LYS A 407 -0.94 37.95 35.36
CA LYS A 407 -0.24 38.41 34.17
C LYS A 407 0.35 39.81 34.40
N SER A 408 1.68 39.93 34.20
CA SER A 408 2.34 41.23 34.07
C SER A 408 2.18 41.77 32.62
N PRO A 409 2.13 43.08 32.42
CA PRO A 409 1.76 43.67 31.14
C PRO A 409 2.89 43.64 30.11
N LEU A 410 2.52 43.38 28.88
CA LEU A 410 3.33 43.45 27.68
C LEU A 410 3.97 44.83 27.52
N LYS A 411 5.30 44.90 27.48
CA LYS A 411 6.01 46.12 27.02
C LYS A 411 6.06 46.10 25.49
N THR A 412 5.40 47.07 24.93
CA THR A 412 5.52 47.47 23.51
C THR A 412 6.93 48.00 23.23
N VAL A 413 7.66 47.35 22.33
CA VAL A 413 8.91 47.91 21.80
C VAL A 413 8.60 48.54 20.45
N SER A 414 8.66 49.89 20.44
CA SER A 414 8.56 50.71 19.26
C SER A 414 9.90 50.69 18.49
N PHE A 415 9.81 50.41 17.21
CA PHE A 415 10.94 50.62 16.27
C PHE A 415 11.17 52.12 16.08
N VAL A 416 12.37 52.57 16.41
CA VAL A 416 12.85 53.90 16.01
C VAL A 416 13.90 53.70 14.91
N GLN A 417 13.57 54.20 13.73
CA GLN A 417 14.56 54.44 12.67
C GLN A 417 15.50 55.54 13.14
N ASN A 418 16.80 55.31 13.08
CA ASN A 418 17.76 56.39 13.08
C ASN A 418 18.87 56.09 12.05
N SER A 419 18.78 56.84 10.98
CA SER A 419 19.81 57.05 9.98
C SER A 419 20.76 58.13 10.49
N GLN A 420 22.05 57.83 10.69
CA GLN A 420 23.12 58.80 10.56
C GLN A 420 24.48 58.11 10.46
N VAL A 421 25.14 58.37 9.36
CA VAL A 421 26.58 58.17 9.11
C VAL A 421 27.37 59.24 9.88
N PRO A 422 28.53 58.98 10.43
CA PRO A 422 29.64 59.93 10.36
C PRO A 422 30.93 59.36 9.80
N GLU A 423 31.56 60.25 9.06
CA GLU A 423 32.91 60.14 8.46
C GLU A 423 34.05 60.16 9.47
N LYS A 424 35.17 59.52 9.02
CA LYS A 424 36.58 59.82 9.24
C LYS A 424 37.09 60.22 10.62
N PHE A 425 38.08 59.48 11.11
CA PHE A 425 39.32 60.04 11.67
C PHE A 425 40.53 59.18 11.30
N THR A 426 41.60 59.91 10.92
CA THR A 426 42.90 59.51 10.46
C THR A 426 43.90 59.44 11.61
N HIS A 427 44.98 58.65 11.44
CA HIS A 427 46.35 58.68 11.93
C HIS A 427 46.62 58.40 13.42
N SER A 428 47.48 57.42 13.71
CA SER A 428 48.95 57.57 13.80
C SER A 428 49.62 56.23 14.18
N ALA A 429 50.84 56.13 13.71
CA ALA A 429 51.79 55.05 13.81
C ALA A 429 52.23 54.71 15.23
N ASP A 430 52.50 53.40 15.45
CA ASP A 430 53.82 52.95 16.00
C ASP A 430 53.91 51.41 15.90
N SER A 431 54.93 50.93 15.20
CA SER A 431 55.47 49.56 15.28
C SER A 431 56.44 49.43 16.45
N PRO A 432 56.65 48.18 17.03
CA PRO A 432 57.56 47.26 16.33
C PRO A 432 57.34 45.73 16.56
N ALA A 433 57.85 44.99 15.59
CA ALA A 433 58.61 43.75 15.65
C ALA A 433 57.89 42.40 15.91
N ALA A 434 57.85 41.66 14.84
CA ALA A 434 58.24 40.26 14.60
C ALA A 434 57.82 39.16 15.56
N VAL A 435 56.95 38.26 15.04
CA VAL A 435 57.22 36.79 14.95
C VAL A 435 56.46 36.23 13.77
N GLU A 436 57.16 35.83 12.73
CA GLU A 436 56.68 34.98 11.64
C GLU A 436 56.32 33.62 12.19
N LYS A 437 55.10 33.20 11.95
CA LYS A 437 54.74 31.77 11.80
C LYS A 437 53.86 31.63 10.59
N ASN A 438 54.46 31.07 9.57
CA ASN A 438 53.84 30.54 8.36
C ASN A 438 52.65 29.65 8.73
N VAL A 439 51.46 30.05 8.32
CA VAL A 439 50.33 29.15 8.03
C VAL A 439 50.12 29.26 6.53
N GLU A 440 50.68 28.31 5.83
CA GLU A 440 50.38 28.07 4.42
C GLU A 440 48.90 27.82 4.29
N ASN A 441 48.17 28.81 3.83
CA ASN A 441 46.86 28.62 3.21
C ASN A 441 47.10 27.85 1.90
N SER A 442 46.97 26.52 1.96
CA SER A 442 46.77 25.71 0.78
C SER A 442 45.35 25.99 0.24
N VAL A 443 45.25 27.08 -0.51
CA VAL A 443 44.20 27.23 -1.50
C VAL A 443 44.46 26.15 -2.54
N GLN A 444 43.76 25.02 -2.41
CA GLN A 444 43.61 24.07 -3.51
C GLN A 444 42.97 24.83 -4.67
N ASN A 445 43.78 25.24 -5.63
CA ASN A 445 43.33 25.57 -6.98
C ASN A 445 42.69 24.31 -7.53
N VAL A 446 41.35 24.20 -7.38
CA VAL A 446 40.57 23.39 -8.26
C VAL A 446 40.69 24.06 -9.63
N GLU A 447 41.47 23.45 -10.53
CA GLU A 447 41.46 23.77 -11.93
C GLU A 447 39.99 23.69 -12.40
N THR A 448 39.33 24.83 -12.48
CA THR A 448 38.04 24.97 -13.13
C THR A 448 38.35 24.76 -14.61
N GLU A 449 38.10 23.54 -15.12
CA GLU A 449 38.12 23.31 -16.55
C GLU A 449 37.21 24.38 -17.17
N LEU A 450 37.79 25.26 -17.98
CA LEU A 450 37.10 26.35 -18.65
C LEU A 450 36.08 25.73 -19.60
N ILE A 451 34.80 25.77 -19.19
CA ILE A 451 33.69 25.33 -20.05
C ILE A 451 33.74 26.20 -21.32
N PRO A 452 33.83 25.61 -22.54
CA PRO A 452 33.77 26.37 -23.76
C PRO A 452 32.51 27.26 -23.82
N PRO A 453 32.59 28.43 -24.49
CA PRO A 453 31.44 29.34 -24.58
C PRO A 453 30.20 28.61 -25.08
N TYR A 454 29.07 28.82 -24.43
CA TYR A 454 27.78 28.23 -24.76
C TYR A 454 26.68 29.30 -24.75
N ASN A 455 25.59 29.03 -25.41
CA ASN A 455 24.41 29.89 -25.47
C ASN A 455 23.16 29.08 -25.14
N ILE A 456 22.38 29.50 -24.13
CA ILE A 456 21.08 28.91 -23.82
C ILE A 456 20.06 29.51 -24.77
N LEU A 457 19.59 28.71 -25.73
CA LEU A 457 18.63 29.14 -26.76
C LEU A 457 17.20 29.24 -26.19
N GLY A 458 16.90 28.47 -25.15
CA GLY A 458 15.59 28.44 -24.52
C GLY A 458 15.23 27.10 -23.90
N GLU A 459 13.94 26.92 -23.63
CA GLU A 459 13.38 25.71 -23.06
C GLU A 459 12.27 25.17 -23.96
N ALA A 460 12.32 23.87 -24.28
CA ALA A 460 11.26 23.17 -25.03
C ALA A 460 10.39 22.36 -24.06
N PHE A 461 9.06 22.46 -24.23
CA PHE A 461 8.05 21.71 -23.46
C PHE A 461 8.17 21.88 -21.94
N ARG A 462 8.82 22.96 -21.47
CA ARG A 462 9.16 23.15 -20.04
C ARG A 462 9.86 21.94 -19.42
N THR A 463 10.58 21.17 -20.24
CA THR A 463 11.22 19.91 -19.86
C THR A 463 12.68 19.86 -20.31
N TYR A 464 12.97 20.34 -21.51
CA TYR A 464 14.30 20.25 -22.11
C TYR A 464 14.92 21.63 -22.29
N ILE A 465 16.14 21.80 -21.78
CA ILE A 465 16.94 23.00 -21.99
C ILE A 465 17.67 22.82 -23.33
N ILE A 466 17.60 23.80 -24.21
CA ILE A 466 18.28 23.81 -25.52
C ILE A 466 19.51 24.70 -25.41
N VAL A 467 20.67 24.12 -25.58
CA VAL A 467 21.98 24.80 -25.50
C VAL A 467 22.71 24.66 -26.83
N GLU A 468 23.28 25.74 -27.33
CA GLU A 468 24.21 25.72 -28.44
C GLU A 468 25.64 25.84 -27.93
N GLN A 469 26.51 24.91 -28.35
CA GLN A 469 27.92 24.89 -28.00
C GLN A 469 28.72 24.23 -29.13
N ASN A 470 29.83 24.82 -29.51
CA ASN A 470 30.73 24.30 -30.55
C ASN A 470 30.05 23.99 -31.90
N GLY A 471 28.95 24.67 -32.26
CA GLY A 471 28.20 24.41 -33.48
C GLY A 471 27.27 23.17 -33.42
N GLU A 472 27.03 22.64 -32.23
CA GLU A 472 26.10 21.54 -31.97
C GLU A 472 24.97 22.03 -31.05
N ILE A 473 23.83 21.38 -31.12
CA ILE A 473 22.69 21.59 -30.22
C ILE A 473 22.69 20.49 -29.17
N ILE A 474 22.75 20.88 -27.91
CA ILE A 474 22.68 19.98 -26.77
C ILE A 474 21.31 20.13 -26.13
N LEU A 475 20.54 19.05 -26.10
CA LEU A 475 19.27 18.96 -25.36
C LEU A 475 19.55 18.39 -23.98
N ILE A 476 19.18 19.10 -22.93
CA ILE A 476 19.36 18.66 -21.54
C ILE A 476 18.00 18.44 -20.89
N ASP A 477 17.76 17.23 -20.39
CA ASP A 477 16.60 16.95 -19.53
C ASP A 477 16.81 17.62 -18.18
N LYS A 478 16.07 18.72 -17.93
CA LYS A 478 16.25 19.52 -16.71
C LYS A 478 15.88 18.77 -15.45
N HIS A 479 14.86 17.88 -15.52
CA HIS A 479 14.44 17.07 -14.37
C HIS A 479 15.53 16.06 -14.01
N ALA A 480 15.96 15.26 -14.98
CA ALA A 480 16.97 14.23 -14.79
C ALA A 480 18.33 14.80 -14.34
N ALA A 481 18.72 15.95 -14.90
CA ALA A 481 19.95 16.65 -14.48
C ALA A 481 19.84 17.22 -13.07
N HIS A 482 18.71 17.84 -12.73
CA HIS A 482 18.51 18.41 -11.39
C HIS A 482 18.41 17.34 -10.30
N GLU A 483 17.71 16.23 -10.56
CA GLU A 483 17.65 15.06 -9.68
C GLU A 483 19.06 14.56 -9.35
N ARG A 484 19.91 14.36 -10.37
CA ARG A 484 21.30 13.92 -10.18
C ARG A 484 22.13 14.93 -9.40
N LYS A 485 21.93 16.21 -9.64
CA LYS A 485 22.63 17.28 -8.93
C LYS A 485 22.32 17.27 -7.43
N ILE A 486 21.03 17.14 -7.09
CA ILE A 486 20.59 17.03 -5.69
C ILE A 486 21.17 15.76 -5.07
N PHE A 487 21.03 14.61 -5.74
CA PHE A 487 21.58 13.34 -5.26
C PHE A 487 23.09 13.43 -4.96
N ASN A 488 23.89 13.96 -5.90
CA ASN A 488 25.32 14.12 -5.72
C ASN A 488 25.66 15.05 -4.55
N ARG A 489 24.89 16.13 -4.36
CA ARG A 489 25.03 17.06 -3.23
C ARG A 489 24.74 16.35 -1.90
N LEU A 490 23.59 15.68 -1.79
CA LEU A 490 23.17 14.97 -0.59
C LEU A 490 24.15 13.83 -0.24
N LYS A 491 24.66 13.12 -1.24
CA LYS A 491 25.64 12.04 -1.06
C LYS A 491 27.01 12.57 -0.58
N LYS A 492 27.41 13.77 -1.01
CA LYS A 492 28.66 14.43 -0.56
C LYS A 492 28.54 15.03 0.85
N THR A 493 27.32 15.25 1.35
CA THR A 493 27.11 15.79 2.69
C THR A 493 27.45 14.72 3.72
N ALA A 494 28.60 14.90 4.38
CA ALA A 494 28.99 14.06 5.51
C ALA A 494 28.27 14.56 6.77
N GLY A 495 27.29 13.81 7.26
CA GLY A 495 26.54 14.16 8.47
C GLY A 495 25.02 14.25 8.24
N THR A 496 24.33 14.84 9.21
CA THR A 496 22.87 14.98 9.22
C THR A 496 22.40 15.99 8.16
N ILE A 497 21.43 15.59 7.36
CA ILE A 497 20.75 16.47 6.39
C ILE A 497 19.80 17.39 7.17
N SER A 498 19.77 18.66 6.80
CA SER A 498 18.87 19.64 7.43
C SER A 498 17.41 19.23 7.23
N SER A 499 16.64 19.24 8.32
CA SER A 499 15.19 19.04 8.33
C SER A 499 14.47 20.38 8.17
N GLN A 500 13.32 20.37 7.48
CA GLN A 500 12.31 21.43 7.54
C GLN A 500 11.06 20.91 8.21
N MET A 501 10.57 21.67 9.20
CA MET A 501 9.35 21.34 9.91
C MET A 501 8.14 21.60 9.03
N LEU A 502 7.19 20.66 9.05
CA LEU A 502 5.90 20.83 8.38
C LEU A 502 5.04 21.80 9.18
N LEU A 503 4.40 22.75 8.50
CA LEU A 503 3.47 23.70 9.14
C LEU A 503 2.26 22.98 9.76
N VAL A 504 1.81 21.92 9.09
CA VAL A 504 0.79 20.99 9.57
C VAL A 504 1.41 19.60 9.50
N PRO A 505 1.56 18.89 10.64
CA PRO A 505 2.04 17.53 10.63
C PRO A 505 1.13 16.63 9.80
N GLU A 506 1.71 15.71 9.03
CA GLU A 506 1.00 14.76 8.19
C GLU A 506 0.93 13.39 8.85
N THR A 507 -0.27 12.81 8.94
CA THR A 507 -0.44 11.45 9.46
C THR A 507 -0.38 10.45 8.32
N ILE A 508 0.39 9.38 8.50
CA ILE A 508 0.50 8.29 7.55
C ILE A 508 0.14 6.97 8.21
N ARG A 509 -0.61 6.16 7.50
CA ARG A 509 -0.93 4.80 7.93
C ARG A 509 -0.11 3.82 7.12
N LEU A 510 0.62 2.95 7.82
CA LEU A 510 1.52 1.95 7.24
C LEU A 510 1.00 0.55 7.53
N THR A 511 1.40 -0.42 6.71
CA THR A 511 1.26 -1.84 7.05
C THR A 511 2.26 -2.20 8.16
N ASP A 512 2.02 -3.28 8.90
CA ASP A 512 2.95 -3.69 9.97
C ASP A 512 4.37 -3.97 9.44
N GLU A 513 4.49 -4.49 8.20
CA GLU A 513 5.79 -4.70 7.56
C GLU A 513 6.50 -3.37 7.26
N GLU A 514 5.77 -2.37 6.77
CA GLU A 514 6.29 -1.03 6.51
C GLU A 514 6.65 -0.31 7.80
N ALA A 515 5.83 -0.45 8.85
CA ALA A 515 6.08 0.11 10.16
C ALA A 515 7.36 -0.46 10.79
N GLU A 516 7.57 -1.79 10.72
CA GLU A 516 8.79 -2.43 11.17
C GLU A 516 10.03 -1.95 10.40
N LEU A 517 9.93 -1.81 9.08
CA LEU A 517 11.01 -1.28 8.24
C LEU A 517 11.33 0.18 8.60
N LEU A 518 10.30 0.99 8.85
CA LEU A 518 10.45 2.39 9.26
C LEU A 518 11.16 2.49 10.62
N GLU A 519 10.74 1.69 11.60
CA GLU A 519 11.35 1.66 12.94
C GLU A 519 12.80 1.19 12.90
N ASN A 520 13.10 0.12 12.14
CA ASN A 520 14.45 -0.39 11.97
C ASN A 520 15.38 0.60 11.24
N SER A 521 14.82 1.52 10.45
CA SER A 521 15.55 2.54 9.70
C SER A 521 15.45 3.93 10.35
N GLY A 522 14.89 4.05 11.55
CA GLY A 522 14.57 5.32 12.21
C GLY A 522 15.78 6.23 12.40
N GLU A 523 16.93 5.69 12.86
CA GLU A 523 18.17 6.45 13.01
C GLU A 523 18.64 7.00 11.66
N LEU A 524 18.63 6.16 10.62
CA LEU A 524 19.02 6.55 9.27
C LEU A 524 18.08 7.62 8.69
N LEU A 525 16.78 7.50 8.89
CA LEU A 525 15.80 8.49 8.44
C LEU A 525 15.98 9.82 9.15
N THR A 526 16.28 9.81 10.45
CA THR A 526 16.60 11.02 11.23
C THR A 526 17.88 11.69 10.72
N GLU A 527 18.93 10.93 10.43
CA GLU A 527 20.16 11.46 9.81
C GLU A 527 19.89 12.10 8.44
N LEU A 528 18.93 11.56 7.71
CA LEU A 528 18.53 12.04 6.39
C LEU A 528 17.46 13.15 6.44
N GLY A 529 17.13 13.67 7.62
CA GLY A 529 16.29 14.85 7.84
C GLY A 529 14.80 14.57 7.91
N PHE A 530 14.38 13.33 8.13
CA PHE A 530 12.99 13.01 8.44
C PHE A 530 12.75 13.04 9.94
N GLU A 531 11.65 13.66 10.36
CA GLU A 531 11.18 13.64 11.75
C GLU A 531 9.83 12.93 11.78
N ILE A 532 9.84 11.67 12.23
CA ILE A 532 8.68 10.76 12.21
C ILE A 532 8.48 10.21 13.61
N GLU A 533 7.26 10.30 14.13
CA GLU A 533 6.88 9.82 15.45
C GLU A 533 5.77 8.79 15.35
N PRO A 534 5.79 7.70 16.13
CA PRO A 534 4.66 6.76 16.21
C PRO A 534 3.46 7.43 16.88
N TYR A 535 2.26 7.23 16.34
CA TYR A 535 1.00 7.76 16.84
C TYR A 535 -0.04 6.67 17.14
N GLY A 536 0.32 5.43 16.98
CA GLY A 536 -0.52 4.25 17.21
C GLY A 536 0.23 2.99 16.77
N SER A 537 -0.50 1.90 16.60
CA SER A 537 0.13 0.64 16.16
C SER A 537 0.60 0.67 14.69
N ARG A 538 -0.08 1.44 13.85
CA ARG A 538 0.17 1.55 12.40
C ARG A 538 0.20 2.98 11.89
N ASP A 539 -0.13 3.95 12.74
CA ASP A 539 -0.21 5.36 12.37
C ASP A 539 1.06 6.07 12.84
N TYR A 540 1.61 6.91 11.98
CA TYR A 540 2.81 7.71 12.23
C TYR A 540 2.53 9.17 11.89
N ILE A 541 3.14 10.09 12.64
CA ILE A 541 3.09 11.53 12.38
C ILE A 541 4.42 11.95 11.81
N VAL A 542 4.41 12.56 10.63
CA VAL A 542 5.55 13.22 10.02
C VAL A 542 5.53 14.68 10.43
N ARG A 543 6.54 15.13 11.17
CA ARG A 543 6.70 16.52 11.62
C ARG A 543 7.70 17.28 10.78
N GLY A 544 8.70 16.59 10.25
CA GLY A 544 9.76 17.19 9.44
C GLY A 544 10.19 16.29 8.29
N VAL A 545 10.63 16.93 7.22
CA VAL A 545 11.17 16.30 6.01
C VAL A 545 12.49 16.96 5.62
N PRO A 546 13.35 16.32 4.82
CA PRO A 546 14.57 16.95 4.32
C PRO A 546 14.29 18.32 3.70
N ALA A 547 15.14 19.33 4.00
CA ALA A 547 14.94 20.71 3.59
C ALA A 547 14.80 20.91 2.07
N ASP A 548 15.37 20.00 1.29
CA ASP A 548 15.29 20.02 -0.18
C ASP A 548 13.98 19.43 -0.73
N MET A 549 13.20 18.71 0.09
CA MET A 549 12.00 18.01 -0.36
C MET A 549 10.77 18.90 -0.27
N ASN A 550 9.83 18.74 -1.20
CA ASN A 550 8.55 19.42 -1.11
C ASN A 550 7.73 18.84 0.06
N PRO A 551 7.27 19.67 1.02
CA PRO A 551 6.45 19.24 2.14
C PRO A 551 5.24 18.39 1.76
N GLY A 552 4.54 18.71 0.68
CA GLY A 552 3.37 17.97 0.22
C GLY A 552 3.63 16.56 -0.33
N ASP A 553 4.89 16.16 -0.48
CA ASP A 553 5.27 14.83 -0.93
C ASP A 553 5.70 13.89 0.23
N ALA A 554 5.50 14.31 1.51
CA ALA A 554 5.99 13.60 2.70
C ALA A 554 5.47 12.16 2.80
N SER A 555 4.16 11.98 2.79
CA SER A 555 3.50 10.66 2.87
C SER A 555 3.93 9.75 1.71
N ALA A 556 3.95 10.28 0.49
CA ALA A 556 4.35 9.54 -0.69
C ALA A 556 5.82 9.10 -0.64
N ALA A 557 6.71 9.95 -0.12
CA ALA A 557 8.12 9.63 0.02
C ALA A 557 8.35 8.48 1.00
N ILE A 558 7.69 8.53 2.16
CA ILE A 558 7.85 7.50 3.19
C ILE A 558 7.31 6.14 2.69
N GLN A 559 6.14 6.11 2.05
CA GLN A 559 5.61 4.89 1.46
C GLN A 559 6.54 4.31 0.38
N GLU A 560 7.14 5.17 -0.46
CA GLU A 560 8.10 4.75 -1.48
C GLU A 560 9.39 4.20 -0.85
N ILE A 561 9.90 4.86 0.18
CA ILE A 561 11.09 4.42 0.95
C ILE A 561 10.83 3.03 1.55
N CYS A 562 9.70 2.83 2.25
CA CYS A 562 9.34 1.53 2.80
C CYS A 562 9.23 0.45 1.72
N GLY A 563 8.65 0.78 0.56
CA GLY A 563 8.56 -0.13 -0.58
C GLY A 563 9.92 -0.55 -1.13
N LYS A 564 10.88 0.39 -1.25
CA LYS A 564 12.25 0.13 -1.70
C LYS A 564 13.04 -0.69 -0.68
N LEU A 565 12.96 -0.34 0.60
CA LEU A 565 13.60 -1.09 1.68
C LEU A 565 13.10 -2.54 1.76
N LYS A 566 11.83 -2.78 1.45
CA LYS A 566 11.25 -4.14 1.38
C LYS A 566 11.85 -4.99 0.26
N THR A 567 12.18 -4.39 -0.89
CA THR A 567 12.74 -5.10 -2.05
C THR A 567 14.24 -5.39 -1.92
N CYS A 568 14.96 -4.67 -1.07
CA CYS A 568 16.36 -4.90 -0.77
C CYS A 568 16.50 -6.10 0.18
N ALA A 569 16.83 -7.28 -0.33
CA ALA A 569 16.81 -8.58 0.39
C ALA A 569 17.82 -8.73 1.56
N ALA A 570 18.80 -7.84 1.71
CA ALA A 570 19.64 -7.62 2.89
C ALA A 570 20.29 -6.25 2.71
N PRO A 571 19.75 -5.17 3.27
CA PRO A 571 20.33 -3.86 3.04
C PRO A 571 21.66 -3.76 3.79
N ASP A 572 22.75 -3.71 3.03
CA ASP A 572 23.92 -3.02 3.49
C ASP A 572 23.46 -1.58 3.83
N PRO A 573 23.82 -1.03 5.04
CA PRO A 573 23.40 0.32 5.44
C PRO A 573 23.70 1.39 4.40
N ALA A 574 24.79 1.25 3.64
CA ALA A 574 25.16 2.15 2.56
C ALA A 574 24.16 2.10 1.39
N SER A 575 23.71 0.90 1.02
CA SER A 575 22.70 0.72 -0.04
C SER A 575 21.34 1.28 0.36
N ALA A 576 20.91 1.05 1.61
CA ALA A 576 19.67 1.60 2.14
C ALA A 576 19.71 3.15 2.15
N ARG A 577 20.85 3.75 2.55
CA ARG A 577 21.05 5.19 2.52
C ARG A 577 20.93 5.75 1.09
N ASP A 578 21.58 5.12 0.12
CA ASP A 578 21.53 5.54 -1.28
C ASP A 578 20.09 5.48 -1.83
N GLU A 579 19.31 4.45 -1.52
CA GLU A 579 17.91 4.32 -1.95
C GLU A 579 17.01 5.42 -1.36
N ILE A 580 17.21 5.77 -0.09
CA ILE A 580 16.46 6.87 0.54
C ILE A 580 16.89 8.21 -0.10
N LEU A 581 18.18 8.44 -0.31
CA LEU A 581 18.69 9.64 -0.98
C LEU A 581 18.16 9.77 -2.41
N HIS A 582 17.97 8.66 -3.14
CA HIS A 582 17.33 8.65 -4.45
C HIS A 582 15.88 9.15 -4.35
N THR A 583 15.13 8.66 -3.37
CA THR A 583 13.73 9.09 -3.19
C THR A 583 13.65 10.57 -2.85
N VAL A 584 14.51 11.04 -1.93
CA VAL A 584 14.58 12.47 -1.56
C VAL A 584 14.94 13.32 -2.78
N ALA A 585 15.97 12.95 -3.55
CA ALA A 585 16.39 13.69 -4.73
C ALA A 585 15.30 13.75 -5.81
N CYS A 586 14.59 12.65 -6.04
CA CYS A 586 13.46 12.59 -6.98
C CYS A 586 12.29 13.50 -6.56
N LYS A 587 11.94 13.54 -5.27
CA LYS A 587 10.88 14.42 -4.75
C LYS A 587 11.29 15.89 -4.68
N ALA A 588 12.59 16.17 -4.55
CA ALA A 588 13.16 17.52 -4.50
C ALA A 588 13.44 18.10 -5.89
N ALA A 589 13.51 17.27 -6.94
CA ALA A 589 13.83 17.71 -8.29
C ALA A 589 12.72 18.57 -8.90
N ILE A 590 13.13 19.55 -9.73
CA ILE A 590 12.22 20.36 -10.55
C ILE A 590 11.37 19.41 -11.41
N LYS A 591 10.04 19.46 -11.25
CA LYS A 591 9.15 18.59 -12.04
C LYS A 591 9.02 19.10 -13.47
N ALA A 592 8.84 18.18 -14.43
CA ALA A 592 8.55 18.52 -15.82
C ALA A 592 7.29 19.43 -15.89
N GLY A 593 7.35 20.46 -16.74
CA GLY A 593 6.25 21.44 -16.87
C GLY A 593 6.31 22.63 -15.91
N TRP A 594 7.22 22.68 -14.94
CA TRP A 594 7.41 23.84 -14.06
C TRP A 594 8.22 24.93 -14.77
N ASP A 595 7.84 26.19 -14.54
CA ASP A 595 8.63 27.34 -14.97
C ASP A 595 9.89 27.44 -14.09
N THR A 596 11.04 27.54 -14.71
CA THR A 596 12.33 27.59 -14.03
C THR A 596 13.03 28.89 -14.40
N SER A 597 13.62 29.57 -13.43
CA SER A 597 14.34 30.82 -13.68
C SER A 597 15.64 30.58 -14.47
N LEU A 598 16.04 31.55 -15.31
CA LEU A 598 17.28 31.46 -16.09
C LEU A 598 18.52 31.16 -15.23
N PRO A 599 18.71 31.77 -14.02
CA PRO A 599 19.86 31.44 -13.17
C PRO A 599 19.86 29.99 -12.66
N GLU A 600 18.68 29.37 -12.49
CA GLU A 600 18.58 27.96 -12.11
C GLU A 600 18.90 27.04 -13.30
N LEU A 601 18.40 27.39 -14.49
CA LEU A 601 18.75 26.68 -15.72
C LEU A 601 20.27 26.74 -15.99
N GLU A 602 20.90 27.90 -15.84
CA GLU A 602 22.36 28.05 -15.96
C GLU A 602 23.12 27.11 -15.02
N LYS A 603 22.71 27.00 -13.75
CA LYS A 603 23.37 26.10 -12.80
C LYS A 603 23.28 24.63 -13.22
N ILE A 604 22.18 24.24 -13.88
CA ILE A 604 22.01 22.88 -14.42
C ILE A 604 22.91 22.68 -15.63
N VAL A 605 22.87 23.62 -16.57
CA VAL A 605 23.68 23.60 -17.81
C VAL A 605 25.16 23.49 -17.50
N VAL A 606 25.66 24.33 -16.58
CA VAL A 606 27.07 24.29 -16.14
C VAL A 606 27.44 22.91 -15.59
N SER A 607 26.61 22.30 -14.72
CA SER A 607 26.91 20.98 -14.14
C SER A 607 26.91 19.86 -15.21
N VAL A 608 26.14 20.00 -16.30
CA VAL A 608 26.13 19.02 -17.38
C VAL A 608 27.31 19.22 -18.32
N LEU A 609 27.57 20.48 -18.72
CA LEU A 609 28.66 20.83 -19.66
C LEU A 609 30.06 20.63 -19.06
N SER A 610 30.22 20.79 -17.72
CA SER A 610 31.44 20.44 -17.02
C SER A 610 31.72 18.94 -16.92
N GLY A 611 30.76 18.10 -17.34
CA GLY A 611 30.86 16.65 -17.22
C GLY A 611 30.61 16.09 -15.79
N GLU A 612 30.25 16.95 -14.83
CA GLU A 612 29.87 16.53 -13.47
C GLU A 612 28.63 15.61 -13.48
N ILE A 613 27.70 15.86 -14.42
CA ILE A 613 26.45 15.11 -14.58
C ILE A 613 26.35 14.57 -16.00
N LYS A 614 26.43 13.24 -16.16
CA LYS A 614 26.25 12.54 -17.44
C LYS A 614 25.01 11.67 -17.47
N TYR A 615 24.66 11.08 -16.33
CA TYR A 615 23.53 10.15 -16.18
C TYR A 615 22.69 10.55 -14.98
N CYS A 616 21.38 10.37 -15.09
CA CYS A 616 20.48 10.49 -13.92
C CYS A 616 20.77 9.38 -12.91
N PRO A 617 20.25 9.45 -11.67
CA PRO A 617 20.41 8.37 -10.70
C PRO A 617 19.96 7.00 -11.20
N HIS A 618 18.99 6.96 -12.12
CA HIS A 618 18.45 5.74 -12.73
C HIS A 618 19.26 5.24 -13.95
N GLY A 619 20.41 5.82 -14.25
CA GLY A 619 21.30 5.40 -15.35
C GLY A 619 20.93 5.91 -16.75
N ARG A 620 19.91 6.77 -16.89
CA ARG A 620 19.55 7.37 -18.19
C ARG A 620 20.43 8.57 -18.50
N PRO A 621 20.85 8.78 -19.77
CA PRO A 621 21.61 9.97 -20.13
C PRO A 621 20.77 11.22 -19.88
N VAL A 622 21.40 12.28 -19.34
CA VAL A 622 20.72 13.56 -19.03
C VAL A 622 20.79 14.53 -20.20
N SER A 623 21.63 14.27 -21.20
CA SER A 623 21.77 15.12 -22.39
C SER A 623 21.85 14.30 -23.67
N ALA A 624 21.38 14.89 -24.76
CA ALA A 624 21.49 14.38 -26.12
C ALA A 624 22.07 15.48 -27.02
N VAL A 625 22.99 15.11 -27.91
CA VAL A 625 23.62 16.03 -28.83
C VAL A 625 23.01 15.85 -30.22
N ILE A 626 22.67 16.95 -30.89
CA ILE A 626 22.20 16.99 -32.28
C ILE A 626 23.21 17.78 -33.08
N THR A 627 23.92 17.10 -33.95
CA THR A 627 24.89 17.74 -34.83
C THR A 627 24.22 18.47 -36.00
N ARG A 628 24.93 19.43 -36.60
CA ARG A 628 24.45 20.10 -37.82
C ARG A 628 24.17 19.11 -38.96
N SER A 629 25.00 18.06 -39.08
CA SER A 629 24.80 16.98 -40.06
C SER A 629 23.47 16.24 -39.84
N ASP A 630 23.09 16.01 -38.59
CA ASP A 630 21.81 15.33 -38.28
C ASP A 630 20.61 16.20 -38.65
N LEU A 631 20.70 17.52 -38.40
CA LEU A 631 19.68 18.47 -38.83
C LEU A 631 19.61 18.54 -40.36
N ASP A 632 20.74 18.62 -41.07
CA ASP A 632 20.79 18.68 -42.53
C ASP A 632 20.21 17.39 -43.14
N LYS A 633 20.40 16.21 -42.57
CA LYS A 633 19.75 14.96 -42.97
C LYS A 633 18.23 15.02 -42.75
N LEU A 634 17.76 15.52 -41.60
CA LEU A 634 16.33 15.67 -41.32
C LEU A 634 15.63 16.59 -42.36
N PHE A 635 16.31 17.66 -42.79
CA PHE A 635 15.81 18.57 -43.81
C PHE A 635 16.13 18.12 -45.25
N LYS A 636 16.71 16.91 -45.43
CA LYS A 636 17.11 16.36 -46.73
C LYS A 636 18.04 17.30 -47.53
N ARG A 637 18.89 18.05 -46.83
CA ARG A 637 19.93 18.91 -47.45
C ARG A 637 21.19 18.11 -47.79
N ILE A 638 21.39 16.99 -47.14
CA ILE A 638 22.43 15.99 -47.39
C ILE A 638 21.71 14.65 -47.49
N LEU A 639 22.05 13.84 -48.52
CA LEU A 639 21.51 12.48 -48.73
C LEU A 639 22.25 11.47 -47.83
#